data_7ee25f0f7c50ffa3cf2c69a5abaeac56
#
_entry.id   7ee25f0f7c50ffa3cf2c69a5abaeac56
#
_cell.length_a   1.000
_cell.length_b   1.000
_cell.length_c   1.000
_cell.angle_alpha   90.00
_cell.angle_beta   90.00
_cell.angle_gamma   90.00
#
_symmetry.space_group_name_H-M   'P 1'
#
loop_
_entity.id
_entity.type
_entity.pdbx_description
1 polymer ?
#
loop_
_entity_poly.entity_id
_entity_poly.type
_entity_poly.pdbx_seq_one_letter_code
_entity_poly.pdbx_strand_id
1 'polypeptide(L)'
;MELVTTENSPPNATHIILQSLTENVVHAKCLIGKCSNEVLSVPDTEVGSILEQLSGVIRKIGETLNLIPSSAFADQEYAEIAVRSISSEMKDVQFETRQNQIQVSEANKSQLQFPPFELAVLESESAETDLYTVDQVSKDISQSFDMPDTINFCSGRDYSGQGNHDSSSSEILKTIPRLAEYVEPLYKTFFCPLTKNIMNDPVTVASGVTYERRAITGWFKKLGDTAEDVICPTTGKKLATRDLNTNIALKTTIQEWAERNDAARIKVARAALSLCSSDIMILEALKDLQYLCRKKPHTKVLVRTIGVLPLLSQLIIYKDKKVRCMTLATLQLLAENDDEAKDMIAKTKTITIIITMLSSNHLPERHAALLLLLELSTSELLCEKIGSIAGAILMLITIKYNQSFDAFTAESANKILRNLEKSSKNIKCMAENGLLEPLLNHLIDGPEDMQTQMGAYLEVIVFRHDSEAYVAERASPTLIKMVQSEKSLTRKVAFNGLAKISSYQRNSNTLVDAGIVPIIIEEMFTRKIDSGRLNSKTQSVEILANLLDSDILLENIKVNTHGHTMTSHYVVYNLIQLLRNSTSDEMSTNLIKIFHCLLKYPKSTSTVVSAVKEMEASYTLIEFIDSPLEELGIETLKLLLTLTTYMGHILADKLCNTTGQPENLIKFPHETTQLSEKFAIAAKFLAMLPHQNLPLNLALLYTGRIPAVIQTINDIQVSVTRTGRFTNLYLEGLVGILVRFTTTLYERQILQLASGCNFTLVFTQLLMRATSDEVQRLSAIGLEKLSVQSITLSKPPQIKRVKFMKLFYIPRLLLFLTKQKQKKIQVCSVHKGVCSSDTTFCLVDAKAVERLLACLYHENGEVVEAALSAISTLLDDKVDVEMSVNMLNEMNIIHHVLNVLKEQKQQEGLWQKSFWIIERFLMKGGNRSSSDISKDRFLPSTLVNAFHHGDELTRQMAEKILRHMKKIPYNSSEFV
;
A
#
# COMPACT_ATOMS: atom_id res chain seq x y z
N MET A 1 -1.57 -18.97 -8.41
CA MET A 1 -1.77 -20.02 -9.43
C MET A 1 -0.50 -20.86 -9.45
N GLU A 2 -0.47 -21.97 -8.74
CA GLU A 2 0.65 -22.91 -8.75
C GLU A 2 0.46 -23.85 -9.95
N LEU A 3 1.25 -23.65 -10.99
CA LEU A 3 1.29 -24.57 -12.13
C LEU A 3 2.28 -25.71 -11.81
N VAL A 4 1.77 -26.91 -11.72
CA VAL A 4 2.62 -28.10 -11.52
C VAL A 4 3.36 -28.39 -12.82
N THR A 5 4.68 -28.30 -12.80
CA THR A 5 5.54 -28.71 -13.93
C THR A 5 5.60 -30.24 -13.98
N THR A 6 4.90 -30.84 -14.92
CA THR A 6 5.06 -32.28 -15.22
C THR A 6 6.30 -32.47 -16.10
N GLU A 7 7.09 -33.53 -15.82
CA GLU A 7 8.39 -33.83 -16.45
C GLU A 7 8.38 -34.03 -17.98
N ASN A 8 7.23 -33.93 -18.64
CA ASN A 8 7.09 -34.24 -20.07
C ASN A 8 6.71 -33.02 -20.96
N SER A 9 6.72 -31.82 -20.46
CA SER A 9 6.54 -30.61 -21.29
C SER A 9 7.88 -29.88 -21.45
N PRO A 10 8.20 -29.33 -22.64
CA PRO A 10 9.44 -28.57 -22.78
C PRO A 10 9.39 -27.39 -21.83
N PRO A 11 10.40 -27.20 -20.95
CA PRO A 11 10.38 -26.17 -19.89
C PRO A 11 10.26 -24.74 -20.39
N ASN A 12 10.45 -24.52 -21.68
CA ASN A 12 10.35 -23.18 -22.30
C ASN A 12 8.91 -22.73 -22.59
N ALA A 13 7.95 -23.64 -22.84
CA ALA A 13 6.60 -23.23 -23.25
C ALA A 13 5.79 -22.62 -22.09
N THR A 14 5.82 -23.24 -20.92
CA THR A 14 5.09 -22.76 -19.73
C THR A 14 5.69 -21.45 -19.22
N HIS A 15 7.02 -21.30 -19.29
CA HIS A 15 7.70 -20.07 -18.91
C HIS A 15 7.32 -18.90 -19.83
N ILE A 16 7.23 -19.14 -21.15
CA ILE A 16 6.82 -18.12 -22.15
C ILE A 16 5.38 -17.67 -21.89
N ILE A 17 4.46 -18.59 -21.59
CA ILE A 17 3.06 -18.28 -21.26
C ILE A 17 2.99 -17.43 -19.99
N LEU A 18 3.70 -17.79 -18.91
CA LEU A 18 3.73 -17.04 -17.66
C LEU A 18 4.36 -15.65 -17.82
N GLN A 19 5.42 -15.55 -18.61
CA GLN A 19 6.06 -14.28 -18.91
C GLN A 19 5.10 -13.36 -19.68
N SER A 20 4.46 -13.87 -20.74
CA SER A 20 3.47 -13.12 -21.53
C SER A 20 2.27 -12.68 -20.67
N LEU A 21 1.77 -13.51 -19.77
CA LEU A 21 0.72 -13.13 -18.82
C LEU A 21 1.19 -12.00 -17.90
N THR A 22 2.40 -12.10 -17.36
CA THR A 22 2.96 -11.08 -16.46
C THR A 22 3.11 -9.74 -17.17
N GLU A 23 3.67 -9.72 -18.38
CA GLU A 23 3.84 -8.51 -19.19
C GLU A 23 2.50 -7.85 -19.52
N ASN A 24 1.49 -8.62 -19.93
CA ASN A 24 0.16 -8.10 -20.25
C ASN A 24 -0.57 -7.59 -19.00
N VAL A 25 -0.45 -8.25 -17.84
CA VAL A 25 -1.04 -7.78 -16.57
C VAL A 25 -0.38 -6.47 -16.11
N VAL A 26 0.94 -6.34 -16.22
CA VAL A 26 1.67 -5.10 -15.90
C VAL A 26 1.24 -3.97 -16.83
N HIS A 27 1.06 -4.27 -18.12
CA HIS A 27 0.59 -3.29 -19.10
C HIS A 27 -0.85 -2.82 -18.80
N ALA A 28 -1.77 -3.74 -18.50
CA ALA A 28 -3.13 -3.39 -18.08
C ALA A 28 -3.12 -2.49 -16.83
N LYS A 29 -2.29 -2.82 -15.85
CA LYS A 29 -2.12 -2.03 -14.62
C LYS A 29 -1.59 -0.63 -14.89
N CYS A 30 -0.67 -0.48 -15.84
CA CYS A 30 -0.15 0.82 -16.27
C CYS A 30 -1.24 1.68 -16.95
N LEU A 31 -2.06 1.08 -17.80
CA LEU A 31 -3.17 1.78 -18.47
C LEU A 31 -4.24 2.22 -17.48
N ILE A 32 -4.59 1.37 -16.52
CA ILE A 32 -5.52 1.72 -15.41
C ILE A 32 -4.94 2.85 -14.56
N GLY A 33 -3.63 2.80 -14.25
CA GLY A 33 -2.95 3.86 -13.50
C GLY A 33 -2.96 5.22 -14.20
N LYS A 34 -2.88 5.25 -15.53
CA LYS A 34 -3.03 6.49 -16.31
C LYS A 34 -4.44 7.07 -16.19
N CYS A 35 -5.47 6.22 -16.22
CA CYS A 35 -6.85 6.67 -15.99
C CYS A 35 -7.10 7.17 -14.56
N SER A 36 -6.40 6.62 -13.57
CA SER A 36 -6.61 6.94 -12.15
C SER A 36 -5.94 8.25 -11.70
N ASN A 37 -4.78 8.60 -12.29
CA ASN A 37 -3.98 9.75 -11.85
C ASN A 37 -4.34 11.07 -12.56
N GLU A 38 -5.15 11.05 -13.62
CA GLU A 38 -5.39 12.23 -14.49
C GLU A 38 -6.88 12.63 -14.61
N VAL A 39 -7.73 12.29 -13.66
CA VAL A 39 -9.20 12.51 -13.72
C VAL A 39 -9.63 13.98 -13.86
N LEU A 40 -8.74 14.95 -13.87
CA LEU A 40 -9.09 16.38 -13.96
C LEU A 40 -8.70 17.12 -15.25
N SER A 41 -8.05 16.50 -16.25
CA SER A 41 -7.59 17.25 -17.43
C SER A 41 -7.41 16.50 -18.75
N VAL A 42 -7.89 15.27 -18.91
CA VAL A 42 -7.70 14.50 -20.17
C VAL A 42 -8.87 14.74 -21.11
N PRO A 43 -8.64 15.11 -22.39
CA PRO A 43 -9.69 15.20 -23.40
C PRO A 43 -10.36 13.85 -23.65
N ASP A 44 -11.68 13.82 -23.84
CA ASP A 44 -12.48 12.61 -24.05
C ASP A 44 -11.96 11.69 -25.17
N THR A 45 -11.21 12.23 -26.13
CA THR A 45 -10.56 11.48 -27.23
C THR A 45 -9.37 10.62 -26.76
N GLU A 46 -8.62 11.05 -25.74
CA GLU A 46 -7.52 10.26 -25.17
C GLU A 46 -8.04 9.15 -24.27
N VAL A 47 -9.11 9.38 -23.52
CA VAL A 47 -9.76 8.36 -22.69
C VAL A 47 -10.28 7.21 -23.56
N GLY A 48 -10.89 7.51 -24.71
CA GLY A 48 -11.34 6.51 -25.68
C GLY A 48 -10.18 5.63 -26.19
N SER A 49 -9.04 6.23 -26.50
CA SER A 49 -7.84 5.50 -26.96
C SER A 49 -7.27 4.60 -25.86
N ILE A 50 -7.24 5.07 -24.61
CA ILE A 50 -6.75 4.25 -23.47
C ILE A 50 -7.70 3.06 -23.22
N LEU A 51 -9.01 3.26 -23.30
CA LEU A 51 -10.00 2.20 -23.13
C LEU A 51 -9.91 1.14 -24.25
N GLU A 52 -9.66 1.55 -25.49
CA GLU A 52 -9.43 0.63 -26.60
C GLU A 52 -8.14 -0.18 -26.40
N GLN A 53 -7.06 0.46 -25.97
CA GLN A 53 -5.80 -0.22 -25.63
C GLN A 53 -6.01 -1.20 -24.48
N LEU A 54 -6.76 -0.81 -23.44
CA LEU A 54 -7.07 -1.67 -22.28
C LEU A 54 -7.90 -2.89 -22.73
N SER A 55 -8.91 -2.70 -23.60
CA SER A 55 -9.67 -3.82 -24.19
C SER A 55 -8.76 -4.77 -24.94
N GLY A 56 -7.83 -4.23 -25.74
CA GLY A 56 -6.85 -5.02 -26.49
C GLY A 56 -5.93 -5.84 -25.59
N VAL A 57 -5.48 -5.26 -24.49
CA VAL A 57 -4.60 -5.95 -23.51
C VAL A 57 -5.36 -7.03 -22.73
N ILE A 58 -6.61 -6.77 -22.31
CA ILE A 58 -7.45 -7.76 -21.63
C ILE A 58 -7.74 -8.95 -22.56
N ARG A 59 -8.01 -8.70 -23.83
CA ARG A 59 -8.20 -9.76 -24.84
C ARG A 59 -6.95 -10.63 -24.99
N LYS A 60 -5.75 -10.02 -25.02
CA LYS A 60 -4.47 -10.75 -25.07
C LYS A 60 -4.26 -11.60 -23.82
N ILE A 61 -4.65 -11.12 -22.63
CA ILE A 61 -4.61 -11.94 -21.40
C ILE A 61 -5.52 -13.15 -21.56
N GLY A 62 -6.75 -12.97 -22.05
CA GLY A 62 -7.68 -14.06 -22.34
C GLY A 62 -7.13 -15.08 -23.34
N GLU A 63 -6.52 -14.63 -24.42
CA GLU A 63 -5.87 -15.49 -25.41
C GLU A 63 -4.72 -16.29 -24.79
N THR A 64 -3.88 -15.63 -24.00
CA THR A 64 -2.74 -16.28 -23.32
C THR A 64 -3.18 -17.29 -22.29
N LEU A 65 -4.26 -17.04 -21.54
CA LEU A 65 -4.87 -18.00 -20.61
C LEU A 65 -5.38 -19.25 -21.35
N ASN A 66 -5.87 -19.08 -22.57
CA ASN A 66 -6.34 -20.22 -23.37
C ASN A 66 -5.22 -21.13 -23.90
N LEU A 67 -3.97 -20.62 -23.93
CA LEU A 67 -2.80 -21.40 -24.32
C LEU A 67 -2.28 -22.32 -23.23
N ILE A 68 -2.77 -22.20 -21.98
CA ILE A 68 -2.38 -23.08 -20.90
C ILE A 68 -2.87 -24.50 -21.21
N PRO A 69 -1.98 -25.50 -21.33
CA PRO A 69 -2.38 -26.87 -21.65
C PRO A 69 -3.17 -27.52 -20.51
N SER A 70 -4.15 -28.36 -20.82
CA SER A 70 -4.97 -29.06 -19.82
C SER A 70 -4.11 -29.88 -18.83
N SER A 71 -2.97 -30.38 -19.28
CA SER A 71 -2.00 -31.10 -18.43
C SER A 71 -1.38 -30.24 -17.32
N ALA A 72 -1.41 -28.91 -17.43
CA ALA A 72 -0.89 -28.00 -16.40
C ALA A 72 -1.84 -27.84 -15.19
N PHE A 73 -3.08 -28.33 -15.30
CA PHE A 73 -4.06 -28.28 -14.23
C PHE A 73 -4.06 -29.53 -13.34
N ALA A 74 -3.24 -30.53 -13.68
CA ALA A 74 -3.21 -31.84 -13.01
C ALA A 74 -4.64 -32.40 -12.85
N ASP A 75 -5.02 -32.88 -11.67
CA ASP A 75 -6.37 -33.42 -11.42
C ASP A 75 -7.40 -32.34 -11.00
N GLN A 76 -7.10 -31.06 -11.26
CA GLN A 76 -7.99 -29.93 -10.89
C GLN A 76 -8.88 -29.49 -12.06
N GLU A 77 -9.84 -30.31 -12.45
CA GLU A 77 -10.82 -30.01 -13.52
C GLU A 77 -11.56 -28.67 -13.33
N TYR A 78 -11.83 -28.28 -12.08
CA TYR A 78 -12.46 -27.00 -11.77
C TYR A 78 -11.58 -25.77 -12.05
N ALA A 79 -10.27 -25.90 -11.85
CA ALA A 79 -9.33 -24.83 -12.15
C ALA A 79 -9.26 -24.61 -13.68
N GLU A 80 -9.29 -25.69 -14.45
CA GLU A 80 -9.34 -25.60 -15.90
C GLU A 80 -10.62 -24.91 -16.38
N ILE A 81 -11.80 -25.34 -15.89
CA ILE A 81 -13.09 -24.74 -16.26
C ILE A 81 -13.11 -23.26 -15.90
N ALA A 82 -12.64 -22.88 -14.71
CA ALA A 82 -12.58 -21.48 -14.28
C ALA A 82 -11.67 -20.65 -15.18
N VAL A 83 -10.47 -21.14 -15.52
CA VAL A 83 -9.53 -20.43 -16.41
C VAL A 83 -10.10 -20.30 -17.82
N ARG A 84 -10.77 -21.35 -18.36
CA ARG A 84 -11.43 -21.30 -19.67
C ARG A 84 -12.60 -20.29 -19.68
N SER A 85 -13.40 -20.24 -18.60
CA SER A 85 -14.48 -19.26 -18.46
C SER A 85 -13.95 -17.83 -18.44
N ILE A 86 -12.94 -17.54 -17.58
CA ILE A 86 -12.29 -16.22 -17.52
C ILE A 86 -11.65 -15.86 -18.87
N SER A 87 -11.02 -16.81 -19.54
CA SER A 87 -10.44 -16.60 -20.88
C SER A 87 -11.51 -16.20 -21.91
N SER A 88 -12.71 -16.81 -21.86
CA SER A 88 -13.83 -16.48 -22.75
C SER A 88 -14.36 -15.08 -22.44
N GLU A 89 -14.60 -14.77 -21.17
CA GLU A 89 -15.12 -13.46 -20.75
C GLU A 89 -14.15 -12.32 -21.13
N MET A 90 -12.84 -12.54 -20.98
CA MET A 90 -11.82 -11.55 -21.34
C MET A 90 -11.70 -11.31 -22.85
N LYS A 91 -12.07 -12.26 -23.70
CA LYS A 91 -12.08 -12.08 -25.17
C LYS A 91 -13.21 -11.20 -25.64
N ASP A 92 -14.32 -11.19 -24.93
CA ASP A 92 -15.54 -10.47 -25.31
C ASP A 92 -15.64 -9.07 -24.65
N VAL A 93 -14.63 -8.66 -23.88
CA VAL A 93 -14.62 -7.35 -23.20
C VAL A 93 -14.56 -6.20 -24.19
N GLN A 94 -15.55 -5.31 -24.11
CA GLN A 94 -15.61 -4.01 -24.80
C GLN A 94 -15.96 -2.92 -23.77
N PHE A 95 -15.18 -1.82 -23.77
CA PHE A 95 -15.47 -0.65 -22.95
C PHE A 95 -16.17 0.40 -23.78
N GLU A 96 -17.36 0.83 -23.34
CA GLU A 96 -18.13 1.89 -24.01
C GLU A 96 -17.87 3.25 -23.37
N THR A 97 -17.64 4.27 -24.20
CA THR A 97 -17.57 5.66 -23.75
C THR A 97 -18.97 6.27 -23.64
N ARG A 98 -19.18 7.19 -22.72
CA ARG A 98 -20.49 7.82 -22.41
C ARG A 98 -21.24 8.43 -23.60
N GLN A 99 -20.57 8.69 -24.72
CA GLN A 99 -21.18 9.26 -25.94
C GLN A 99 -22.05 8.26 -26.71
N ASN A 100 -21.86 6.94 -26.54
CA ASN A 100 -22.66 5.92 -27.24
C ASN A 100 -23.95 5.53 -26.51
N GLN A 101 -24.21 6.06 -25.31
CA GLN A 101 -25.42 5.73 -24.53
C GLN A 101 -26.69 6.49 -24.94
N ILE A 102 -26.61 7.45 -25.86
CA ILE A 102 -27.77 8.27 -26.27
C ILE A 102 -28.55 7.67 -27.46
N GLN A 103 -28.01 6.67 -28.16
CA GLN A 103 -28.65 6.10 -29.35
C GLN A 103 -29.13 4.66 -29.29
N VAL A 104 -28.96 3.95 -28.15
CA VAL A 104 -29.42 2.55 -28.00
C VAL A 104 -30.21 2.39 -26.72
N SER A 105 -31.27 3.16 -26.53
CA SER A 105 -32.19 3.04 -25.39
C SER A 105 -33.55 2.49 -25.77
N GLU A 106 -33.65 1.39 -26.57
CA GLU A 106 -34.95 0.68 -26.70
C GLU A 106 -34.85 -0.83 -27.01
N ALA A 107 -33.70 -1.49 -26.86
CA ALA A 107 -33.67 -2.94 -26.95
C ALA A 107 -32.63 -3.52 -25.99
N ASN A 108 -33.10 -4.30 -25.04
CA ASN A 108 -32.38 -5.15 -24.07
C ASN A 108 -32.16 -4.61 -22.66
N LYS A 109 -33.25 -4.53 -21.91
CA LYS A 109 -33.21 -4.66 -20.43
C LYS A 109 -33.15 -6.14 -20.07
N SER A 110 -31.99 -6.70 -19.98
CA SER A 110 -31.66 -7.87 -19.16
C SER A 110 -30.19 -8.21 -19.35
N GLN A 111 -29.34 -7.74 -18.47
CA GLN A 111 -28.17 -8.43 -17.91
C GLN A 111 -27.22 -7.46 -17.21
N LEU A 112 -27.08 -7.67 -15.89
CA LEU A 112 -25.91 -7.42 -15.03
C LEU A 112 -25.22 -6.04 -15.07
N GLN A 113 -25.66 -5.14 -14.18
CA GLN A 113 -24.86 -4.00 -13.73
C GLN A 113 -24.40 -4.24 -12.29
N PHE A 114 -23.09 -4.24 -12.04
CA PHE A 114 -22.49 -4.05 -10.72
C PHE A 114 -22.31 -2.53 -10.49
N PRO A 115 -22.77 -1.96 -9.38
CA PRO A 115 -22.49 -0.58 -9.05
C PRO A 115 -21.15 -0.42 -8.32
N PRO A 116 -20.49 0.77 -8.46
CA PRO A 116 -19.23 1.06 -7.81
C PRO A 116 -19.39 1.30 -6.30
N PHE A 117 -18.40 0.86 -5.53
CA PHE A 117 -18.27 1.04 -4.09
C PHE A 117 -17.90 2.49 -3.76
N GLU A 118 -18.77 3.22 -3.10
CA GLU A 118 -18.42 4.40 -2.29
C GLU A 118 -18.60 4.04 -0.81
N LEU A 119 -17.52 4.19 -0.04
CA LEU A 119 -17.53 4.08 1.41
C LEU A 119 -17.98 5.42 2.00
N ALA A 120 -19.12 5.43 2.66
CA ALA A 120 -19.49 6.51 3.58
C ALA A 120 -19.24 6.05 5.02
N VAL A 121 -18.44 6.84 5.72
CA VAL A 121 -18.23 6.77 7.17
C VAL A 121 -19.50 7.22 7.86
N LEU A 122 -20.04 6.42 8.78
CA LEU A 122 -21.14 6.83 9.65
C LEU A 122 -20.74 6.76 11.11
N GLU A 123 -20.82 7.92 11.73
CA GLU A 123 -20.81 8.13 13.17
C GLU A 123 -22.02 7.43 13.82
N SER A 124 -21.79 6.89 15.00
CA SER A 124 -22.77 6.16 15.79
C SER A 124 -23.81 7.09 16.42
N GLU A 125 -25.05 6.97 16.02
CA GLU A 125 -26.19 7.34 16.87
C GLU A 125 -27.02 6.10 17.19
N SER A 126 -27.25 5.93 18.48
CA SER A 126 -28.03 4.87 19.09
C SER A 126 -29.51 5.05 18.79
N ALA A 127 -30.05 4.16 17.96
CA ALA A 127 -31.50 3.96 17.87
C ALA A 127 -31.82 2.54 18.32
N GLU A 128 -32.62 2.43 19.37
CA GLU A 128 -33.26 1.19 19.81
C GLU A 128 -34.13 0.67 18.67
N THR A 129 -33.69 -0.42 18.03
CA THR A 129 -34.53 -1.15 17.08
C THR A 129 -35.02 -2.44 17.73
N ASP A 130 -36.32 -2.62 17.75
CA ASP A 130 -37.02 -3.81 18.23
C ASP A 130 -36.40 -5.08 17.63
N LEU A 131 -35.90 -5.96 18.50
CA LEU A 131 -35.32 -7.26 18.15
C LEU A 131 -36.45 -8.21 17.71
N TYR A 132 -36.54 -8.47 16.41
CA TYR A 132 -37.34 -9.59 15.91
C TYR A 132 -36.70 -10.91 16.34
N THR A 133 -37.45 -11.76 17.03
CA THR A 133 -36.97 -13.09 17.41
C THR A 133 -36.98 -14.04 16.22
N VAL A 134 -36.12 -15.05 16.25
CA VAL A 134 -36.02 -16.10 15.21
C VAL A 134 -37.35 -16.80 14.98
N ASP A 135 -38.19 -16.90 16.03
CA ASP A 135 -39.55 -17.49 15.96
C ASP A 135 -40.55 -16.66 15.14
N GLN A 136 -40.42 -15.31 15.18
CA GLN A 136 -41.27 -14.42 14.40
C GLN A 136 -40.98 -14.53 12.89
N VAL A 137 -39.69 -14.57 12.54
CA VAL A 137 -39.28 -14.68 11.12
C VAL A 137 -39.59 -16.07 10.55
N SER A 138 -39.49 -17.10 11.36
CA SER A 138 -39.98 -18.44 10.95
C SER A 138 -41.46 -18.44 10.69
N LYS A 139 -42.26 -17.67 11.44
CA LYS A 139 -43.67 -17.45 11.18
C LYS A 139 -43.91 -16.61 9.93
N ASP A 140 -43.14 -15.56 9.72
CA ASP A 140 -43.25 -14.70 8.54
C ASP A 140 -42.92 -15.45 7.26
N ILE A 141 -41.90 -16.33 7.28
CA ILE A 141 -41.59 -17.24 6.17
C ILE A 141 -42.79 -18.20 5.94
N SER A 142 -43.39 -18.71 7.01
CA SER A 142 -44.56 -19.57 6.90
C SER A 142 -45.77 -18.82 6.35
N GLN A 143 -45.98 -17.57 6.74
CA GLN A 143 -47.09 -16.72 6.25
C GLN A 143 -46.89 -16.27 4.80
N SER A 144 -45.65 -16.01 4.36
CA SER A 144 -45.36 -15.63 2.96
C SER A 144 -45.58 -16.77 1.96
N PHE A 145 -45.81 -18.00 2.45
CA PHE A 145 -46.07 -19.17 1.63
C PHE A 145 -47.54 -19.63 1.70
N ASP A 146 -48.50 -18.81 2.16
CA ASP A 146 -49.91 -19.21 2.36
C ASP A 146 -50.03 -20.56 3.09
N MET A 147 -49.23 -20.73 4.15
CA MET A 147 -49.42 -21.87 5.04
C MET A 147 -50.72 -21.62 5.84
N PRO A 148 -51.73 -22.45 5.72
CA PRO A 148 -52.90 -22.32 6.57
C PRO A 148 -52.48 -22.49 8.02
N ASP A 149 -52.79 -21.48 8.85
CA ASP A 149 -52.65 -21.56 10.30
C ASP A 149 -53.24 -22.88 10.81
N THR A 150 -52.47 -23.45 11.74
CA THR A 150 -52.89 -24.49 12.66
C THR A 150 -54.31 -24.93 12.46
N ILE A 151 -54.51 -26.15 11.96
CA ILE A 151 -55.79 -26.84 12.02
C ILE A 151 -56.19 -26.90 13.50
N ASN A 152 -57.01 -25.92 13.94
CA ASN A 152 -57.79 -26.02 15.13
C ASN A 152 -58.75 -27.18 14.88
N PHE A 153 -58.58 -28.26 15.61
CA PHE A 153 -59.52 -29.32 15.74
C PHE A 153 -60.75 -28.72 16.37
N CYS A 154 -61.70 -28.12 15.58
CA CYS A 154 -63.03 -27.82 16.03
C CYS A 154 -63.85 -29.07 15.93
N SER A 155 -64.20 -29.55 17.11
CA SER A 155 -65.26 -30.44 17.37
C SER A 155 -66.52 -30.07 16.58
N GLY A 156 -67.19 -31.08 15.98
CA GLY A 156 -68.34 -30.98 15.17
C GLY A 156 -69.52 -30.20 15.76
N ARG A 157 -70.22 -29.54 14.92
CA ARG A 157 -71.59 -29.19 15.09
C ARG A 157 -72.35 -29.40 13.78
N ASP A 158 -73.38 -30.01 13.97
CA ASP A 158 -74.51 -30.51 13.26
C ASP A 158 -74.95 -29.73 12.02
N TYR A 159 -75.46 -30.55 11.09
CA TYR A 159 -76.33 -30.20 9.97
C TYR A 159 -77.72 -29.76 10.46
N SER A 160 -78.21 -28.67 9.92
CA SER A 160 -79.66 -28.62 9.48
C SER A 160 -79.84 -27.35 8.61
N GLY A 161 -80.31 -27.61 7.40
CA GLY A 161 -81.45 -26.95 6.79
C GLY A 161 -81.35 -25.74 5.90
N GLN A 162 -81.53 -26.02 4.64
CA GLN A 162 -82.30 -25.22 3.66
C GLN A 162 -81.75 -23.88 3.16
N GLY A 163 -81.25 -23.84 1.95
CA GLY A 163 -81.97 -23.41 0.73
C GLY A 163 -81.92 -21.93 0.39
N ASN A 164 -81.25 -21.58 -0.61
CA ASN A 164 -81.67 -21.02 -1.90
C ASN A 164 -80.53 -20.31 -2.69
N HIS A 165 -80.67 -20.56 -3.95
CA HIS A 165 -80.07 -19.83 -5.11
C HIS A 165 -79.51 -18.39 -4.89
N ASP A 166 -78.25 -18.11 -5.33
CA ASP A 166 -78.07 -17.36 -6.57
C ASP A 166 -76.62 -17.41 -7.03
N SER A 167 -76.49 -17.46 -8.33
CA SER A 167 -75.33 -17.55 -9.16
C SER A 167 -74.44 -16.29 -9.11
N SER A 168 -73.15 -16.49 -8.84
CA SER A 168 -72.15 -15.74 -9.53
C SER A 168 -70.75 -16.42 -9.33
N SER A 169 -70.04 -16.57 -10.44
CA SER A 169 -68.73 -17.14 -10.67
C SER A 169 -67.71 -16.80 -9.58
N SER A 170 -67.43 -17.76 -8.70
CA SER A 170 -66.18 -17.76 -7.95
C SER A 170 -65.28 -18.88 -8.46
N GLU A 171 -64.11 -18.52 -8.93
CA GLU A 171 -63.02 -19.41 -9.30
C GLU A 171 -62.83 -20.47 -8.23
N ILE A 172 -63.01 -21.72 -8.64
CA ILE A 172 -62.66 -22.90 -7.87
C ILE A 172 -61.14 -22.83 -7.58
N LEU A 173 -60.75 -22.35 -6.40
CA LEU A 173 -59.48 -22.64 -5.81
C LEU A 173 -59.33 -24.17 -5.78
N LYS A 174 -58.61 -24.71 -6.77
CA LYS A 174 -58.23 -26.12 -6.80
C LYS A 174 -57.50 -26.42 -5.51
N THR A 175 -58.15 -27.02 -4.54
CA THR A 175 -57.50 -27.56 -3.33
C THR A 175 -56.42 -28.52 -3.79
N ILE A 176 -55.20 -28.23 -3.44
CA ILE A 176 -54.05 -29.08 -3.72
C ILE A 176 -54.32 -30.43 -3.10
N PRO A 177 -54.24 -31.55 -3.84
CA PRO A 177 -54.48 -32.89 -3.28
C PRO A 177 -53.45 -33.15 -2.17
N ARG A 178 -53.91 -33.38 -0.93
CA ARG A 178 -53.02 -33.80 0.16
C ARG A 178 -52.61 -35.25 -0.06
N LEU A 179 -51.32 -35.54 0.20
CA LEU A 179 -50.84 -36.93 0.36
C LEU A 179 -51.73 -37.57 1.42
N ALA A 180 -52.23 -38.76 1.12
CA ALA A 180 -53.22 -39.46 1.98
C ALA A 180 -52.65 -39.51 3.42
N GLU A 181 -53.44 -39.07 4.39
CA GLU A 181 -53.04 -39.07 5.81
C GLU A 181 -52.79 -40.48 6.34
N TYR A 182 -53.48 -41.47 5.74
CA TYR A 182 -53.35 -42.89 6.09
C TYR A 182 -52.95 -43.68 4.84
N VAL A 183 -51.73 -44.19 4.84
CA VAL A 183 -51.17 -45.06 3.76
C VAL A 183 -51.34 -46.55 4.13
N GLU A 184 -51.20 -46.87 5.42
CA GLU A 184 -51.44 -48.23 5.96
C GLU A 184 -52.92 -48.52 6.18
N PRO A 185 -53.40 -49.79 6.00
CA PRO A 185 -54.73 -50.13 6.24
C PRO A 185 -55.21 -49.79 7.66
N LEU A 186 -56.41 -49.21 7.76
CA LEU A 186 -57.01 -48.76 8.99
C LEU A 186 -58.07 -49.81 9.48
N TYR A 187 -57.91 -50.19 10.74
CA TYR A 187 -58.87 -51.08 11.38
C TYR A 187 -59.96 -50.30 12.14
N LYS A 188 -61.24 -50.68 12.03
CA LYS A 188 -62.35 -50.03 12.73
C LYS A 188 -62.12 -49.97 14.25
N THR A 189 -61.47 -50.95 14.82
CA THR A 189 -61.13 -51.05 16.24
C THR A 189 -60.21 -49.99 16.78
N PHE A 190 -59.53 -49.27 15.93
CA PHE A 190 -58.57 -48.15 16.31
C PHE A 190 -59.34 -46.87 16.65
N PHE A 191 -60.62 -46.74 16.16
CA PHE A 191 -61.37 -45.54 16.36
C PHE A 191 -62.25 -45.61 17.64
N CYS A 192 -62.11 -44.55 18.43
CA CYS A 192 -62.95 -44.39 19.59
C CYS A 192 -64.43 -44.25 19.16
N PRO A 193 -65.36 -45.06 19.75
CA PRO A 193 -66.76 -44.93 19.40
C PRO A 193 -67.42 -43.58 19.70
N LEU A 194 -66.83 -42.81 20.67
CA LEU A 194 -67.34 -41.48 21.08
C LEU A 194 -66.74 -40.36 20.20
N THR A 195 -65.44 -40.35 19.99
CA THR A 195 -64.75 -39.23 19.29
C THR A 195 -64.64 -39.48 17.81
N LYS A 196 -64.84 -40.70 17.33
CA LYS A 196 -64.58 -41.13 15.97
C LYS A 196 -63.14 -40.95 15.48
N ASN A 197 -62.21 -40.61 16.38
CA ASN A 197 -60.75 -40.46 16.11
C ASN A 197 -60.01 -41.70 16.56
N ILE A 198 -58.77 -41.93 16.00
CA ILE A 198 -57.89 -42.98 16.43
C ILE A 198 -57.53 -42.75 17.91
N MET A 199 -57.62 -43.82 18.71
CA MET A 199 -57.29 -43.73 20.14
C MET A 199 -55.84 -43.63 20.42
N ASN A 200 -55.50 -42.72 21.33
CA ASN A 200 -54.12 -42.55 21.87
C ASN A 200 -53.94 -43.35 23.17
N ASP A 201 -54.94 -43.37 24.00
CA ASP A 201 -54.99 -44.09 25.27
C ASP A 201 -56.22 -44.89 25.41
N PRO A 202 -56.33 -46.02 24.70
CA PRO A 202 -57.50 -46.88 24.70
C PRO A 202 -57.70 -47.51 26.05
N VAL A 203 -58.92 -47.34 26.61
CA VAL A 203 -59.34 -47.95 27.87
C VAL A 203 -60.60 -48.75 27.65
N THR A 204 -60.67 -49.94 28.24
CA THR A 204 -61.81 -50.82 28.18
C THR A 204 -62.64 -50.69 29.46
N VAL A 205 -63.93 -50.44 29.31
CA VAL A 205 -64.87 -50.39 30.44
C VAL A 205 -65.50 -51.73 30.71
N ALA A 206 -66.22 -51.91 31.83
CA ALA A 206 -66.79 -53.18 32.26
C ALA A 206 -67.77 -53.84 31.25
N SER A 207 -68.29 -53.12 30.23
CA SER A 207 -69.04 -53.69 29.13
C SER A 207 -68.22 -54.33 28.03
N GLY A 208 -66.94 -54.36 28.13
CA GLY A 208 -65.97 -54.85 27.09
C GLY A 208 -65.73 -53.88 25.93
N VAL A 209 -66.29 -52.71 25.92
CA VAL A 209 -66.07 -51.68 24.85
C VAL A 209 -64.90 -50.81 25.21
N THR A 210 -64.00 -50.55 24.21
CA THR A 210 -62.89 -49.72 24.35
C THR A 210 -63.17 -48.31 23.84
N TYR A 211 -62.69 -47.27 24.57
CA TYR A 211 -62.81 -45.86 24.28
C TYR A 211 -61.46 -45.12 24.50
N GLU A 212 -61.33 -43.93 23.93
CA GLU A 212 -60.31 -43.00 24.33
C GLU A 212 -60.50 -42.57 25.79
N ARG A 213 -59.46 -42.68 26.66
CA ARG A 213 -59.54 -42.36 28.09
C ARG A 213 -60.20 -41.02 28.39
N ARG A 214 -59.76 -39.96 27.72
CA ARG A 214 -60.24 -38.59 27.92
C ARG A 214 -61.75 -38.51 27.57
N ALA A 215 -62.13 -39.15 26.51
CA ALA A 215 -63.51 -39.10 26.05
C ALA A 215 -64.47 -39.78 27.02
N ILE A 216 -64.13 -41.01 27.49
CA ILE A 216 -65.04 -41.77 28.44
C ILE A 216 -64.99 -41.13 29.83
N THR A 217 -63.80 -40.59 30.27
CA THR A 217 -63.78 -39.86 31.54
C THR A 217 -64.63 -38.60 31.48
N GLY A 218 -64.64 -37.88 30.35
CA GLY A 218 -65.54 -36.73 30.11
C GLY A 218 -67.00 -37.11 30.10
N TRP A 219 -67.34 -38.30 29.54
CA TRP A 219 -68.67 -38.87 29.59
C TRP A 219 -69.13 -39.17 31.02
N PHE A 220 -68.24 -39.80 31.82
CA PHE A 220 -68.56 -40.11 33.22
C PHE A 220 -68.76 -38.84 34.07
N LYS A 221 -68.02 -37.80 33.82
CA LYS A 221 -68.17 -36.48 34.50
C LYS A 221 -69.50 -35.82 34.16
N LYS A 222 -70.01 -35.96 32.92
CA LYS A 222 -71.31 -35.38 32.53
C LYS A 222 -72.48 -36.08 33.20
N LEU A 223 -72.38 -37.37 33.58
CA LEU A 223 -73.39 -38.11 34.29
C LEU A 223 -73.41 -37.76 35.80
N GLY A 224 -72.50 -37.03 36.35
CA GLY A 224 -72.35 -36.61 37.72
C GLY A 224 -71.82 -37.75 38.63
N ASP A 225 -71.27 -37.36 39.77
CA ASP A 225 -70.60 -38.30 40.73
C ASP A 225 -71.66 -39.07 41.54
N THR A 226 -72.95 -38.63 41.60
CA THR A 226 -74.02 -39.17 42.39
C THR A 226 -74.95 -40.11 41.58
N ALA A 227 -74.69 -40.34 40.31
CA ALA A 227 -75.49 -41.24 39.51
C ALA A 227 -75.20 -42.71 39.87
N GLU A 228 -76.24 -43.40 40.53
CA GLU A 228 -76.11 -44.80 40.87
C GLU A 228 -76.06 -45.75 39.64
N ASP A 229 -76.44 -45.26 38.47
CA ASP A 229 -76.47 -46.01 37.21
C ASP A 229 -75.63 -45.43 36.15
N VAL A 230 -74.41 -45.86 36.04
CA VAL A 230 -73.49 -45.50 34.95
C VAL A 230 -73.72 -46.38 33.72
N ILE A 231 -74.03 -45.74 32.57
CA ILE A 231 -74.47 -46.46 31.36
C ILE A 231 -73.37 -46.39 30.32
N CYS A 232 -73.01 -47.52 29.67
CA CYS A 232 -72.08 -47.55 28.56
C CYS A 232 -72.59 -46.76 27.35
N PRO A 233 -71.86 -45.76 26.80
CA PRO A 233 -72.32 -44.86 25.71
C PRO A 233 -72.69 -45.59 24.41
N THR A 234 -72.09 -46.74 24.12
CA THR A 234 -72.32 -47.48 22.86
C THR A 234 -73.36 -48.61 23.03
N THR A 235 -73.30 -49.32 24.14
CA THR A 235 -74.18 -50.52 24.32
C THR A 235 -75.42 -50.26 25.15
N GLY A 236 -75.51 -49.12 25.82
CA GLY A 236 -76.63 -48.80 26.74
C GLY A 236 -76.68 -49.67 27.99
N LYS A 237 -75.75 -50.58 28.19
CA LYS A 237 -75.69 -51.46 29.36
C LYS A 237 -75.19 -50.71 30.59
N LYS A 238 -75.80 -51.02 31.75
CA LYS A 238 -75.33 -50.57 33.06
C LYS A 238 -73.98 -51.14 33.37
N LEU A 239 -72.99 -50.27 33.75
CA LEU A 239 -71.62 -50.67 34.10
C LEU A 239 -71.54 -51.00 35.59
N ALA A 240 -70.91 -52.12 35.92
CA ALA A 240 -70.72 -52.53 37.29
C ALA A 240 -69.78 -51.68 38.08
N THR A 241 -68.72 -51.07 37.38
CA THR A 241 -67.73 -50.18 37.95
C THR A 241 -67.40 -49.06 36.98
N ARG A 242 -66.83 -47.96 37.48
CA ARG A 242 -66.22 -46.85 36.69
C ARG A 242 -64.76 -47.08 36.36
N ASP A 243 -64.25 -48.27 36.66
CA ASP A 243 -62.82 -48.60 36.43
C ASP A 243 -62.47 -48.59 34.95
N LEU A 244 -61.44 -47.97 34.67
CA LEU A 244 -60.86 -47.82 33.30
C LEU A 244 -59.62 -48.68 33.17
N ASN A 245 -59.72 -49.84 32.56
CA ASN A 245 -58.62 -50.73 32.32
C ASN A 245 -57.92 -50.36 31.01
N THR A 246 -56.65 -49.96 31.10
CA THR A 246 -55.92 -49.66 29.89
C THR A 246 -55.81 -50.88 28.98
N ASN A 247 -56.22 -50.75 27.73
CA ASN A 247 -56.06 -51.78 26.71
C ASN A 247 -54.65 -51.72 26.10
N ILE A 248 -53.71 -52.37 26.81
CA ILE A 248 -52.33 -52.36 26.45
C ILE A 248 -52.10 -52.93 25.04
N ALA A 249 -52.72 -54.06 24.72
CA ALA A 249 -52.59 -54.69 23.42
C ALA A 249 -53.06 -53.78 22.26
N LEU A 250 -54.20 -53.15 22.40
CA LEU A 250 -54.69 -52.21 21.39
C LEU A 250 -53.88 -50.96 21.30
N LYS A 251 -53.38 -50.43 22.46
CA LYS A 251 -52.47 -49.27 22.49
C LYS A 251 -51.16 -49.55 21.75
N THR A 252 -50.53 -50.69 22.02
CA THR A 252 -49.30 -51.11 21.34
C THR A 252 -49.59 -51.32 19.85
N THR A 253 -50.66 -51.96 19.44
CA THR A 253 -51.01 -52.19 18.04
C THR A 253 -51.27 -50.88 17.29
N ILE A 254 -51.96 -49.93 17.92
CA ILE A 254 -52.16 -48.58 17.33
C ILE A 254 -50.82 -47.86 17.22
N GLN A 255 -49.93 -47.94 18.20
CA GLN A 255 -48.62 -47.31 18.16
C GLN A 255 -47.72 -47.89 17.06
N GLU A 256 -47.62 -49.23 16.98
CA GLU A 256 -46.92 -49.91 15.92
C GLU A 256 -47.47 -49.60 14.52
N TRP A 257 -48.76 -49.54 14.39
CA TRP A 257 -49.43 -49.12 13.16
C TRP A 257 -49.08 -47.69 12.81
N ALA A 258 -49.10 -46.76 13.78
CA ALA A 258 -48.77 -45.34 13.56
C ALA A 258 -47.30 -45.16 13.10
N GLU A 259 -46.37 -45.97 13.66
CA GLU A 259 -44.96 -45.97 13.24
C GLU A 259 -44.78 -46.50 11.80
N ARG A 260 -45.48 -47.60 11.44
CA ARG A 260 -45.49 -48.11 10.06
C ARG A 260 -46.12 -47.12 9.09
N ASN A 261 -47.21 -46.48 9.47
CA ASN A 261 -47.85 -45.45 8.63
C ASN A 261 -46.97 -44.24 8.41
N ASP A 262 -46.28 -43.72 9.46
CA ASP A 262 -45.32 -42.63 9.31
C ASP A 262 -44.17 -43.05 8.37
N ALA A 263 -43.64 -44.25 8.49
CA ALA A 263 -42.61 -44.77 7.59
C ALA A 263 -43.13 -44.92 6.15
N ALA A 264 -44.34 -45.39 5.95
CA ALA A 264 -44.96 -45.49 4.63
C ALA A 264 -45.17 -44.12 4.00
N ARG A 265 -45.65 -43.11 4.76
CA ARG A 265 -45.77 -41.71 4.31
C ARG A 265 -44.42 -41.11 3.87
N ILE A 266 -43.35 -41.36 4.64
CA ILE A 266 -42.01 -40.90 4.27
C ILE A 266 -41.54 -41.56 2.95
N LYS A 267 -41.84 -42.89 2.76
CA LYS A 267 -41.49 -43.56 1.50
C LYS A 267 -42.28 -42.99 0.31
N VAL A 268 -43.54 -42.67 0.49
CA VAL A 268 -44.38 -42.02 -0.53
C VAL A 268 -43.85 -40.60 -0.85
N ALA A 269 -43.52 -39.83 0.18
CA ALA A 269 -42.91 -38.52 0.00
C ALA A 269 -41.56 -38.63 -0.74
N ARG A 270 -40.69 -39.57 -0.37
CA ARG A 270 -39.45 -39.85 -1.08
C ARG A 270 -39.66 -40.19 -2.57
N ALA A 271 -40.67 -41.05 -2.87
CA ALA A 271 -41.02 -41.39 -4.25
C ALA A 271 -41.48 -40.14 -5.03
N ALA A 272 -42.35 -39.32 -4.44
CA ALA A 272 -42.81 -38.06 -5.02
C ALA A 272 -41.65 -37.08 -5.31
N LEU A 273 -40.66 -36.94 -4.39
CA LEU A 273 -39.47 -36.13 -4.57
C LEU A 273 -38.51 -36.68 -5.64
N SER A 274 -38.42 -38.00 -5.78
CA SER A 274 -37.56 -38.64 -6.80
C SER A 274 -38.13 -38.56 -8.21
N LEU A 275 -39.46 -38.59 -8.35
CA LEU A 275 -40.14 -38.53 -9.65
C LEU A 275 -40.19 -37.10 -10.21
N CYS A 276 -40.20 -36.09 -9.36
CA CYS A 276 -40.20 -34.66 -9.72
C CYS A 276 -41.24 -34.30 -10.81
N SER A 277 -42.43 -34.98 -10.77
CA SER A 277 -43.40 -34.91 -11.84
C SER A 277 -44.20 -33.60 -11.89
N SER A 278 -44.37 -32.90 -10.79
CA SER A 278 -44.97 -31.58 -10.73
C SER A 278 -44.53 -30.80 -9.49
N ASP A 279 -44.46 -29.47 -9.61
CA ASP A 279 -44.10 -28.58 -8.51
C ASP A 279 -45.02 -28.74 -7.30
N ILE A 280 -46.31 -28.98 -7.57
CA ILE A 280 -47.33 -29.19 -6.56
C ILE A 280 -47.08 -30.47 -5.75
N MET A 281 -46.76 -31.58 -6.40
CA MET A 281 -46.45 -32.84 -5.70
C MET A 281 -45.17 -32.73 -4.85
N ILE A 282 -44.17 -32.02 -5.33
CA ILE A 282 -42.93 -31.79 -4.57
C ILE A 282 -43.23 -30.97 -3.32
N LEU A 283 -43.99 -29.87 -3.45
CA LEU A 283 -44.36 -29.00 -2.32
C LEU A 283 -45.22 -29.76 -1.27
N GLU A 284 -46.13 -30.62 -1.71
CA GLU A 284 -46.93 -31.46 -0.79
C GLU A 284 -46.08 -32.47 -0.04
N ALA A 285 -45.16 -33.15 -0.76
CA ALA A 285 -44.25 -34.08 -0.14
C ALA A 285 -43.35 -33.38 0.91
N LEU A 286 -42.84 -32.18 0.61
CA LEU A 286 -42.07 -31.37 1.56
C LEU A 286 -42.90 -30.95 2.78
N LYS A 287 -44.14 -30.50 2.60
CA LYS A 287 -45.05 -30.15 3.69
C LYS A 287 -45.36 -31.34 4.59
N ASP A 288 -45.60 -32.52 4.02
CA ASP A 288 -45.88 -33.74 4.78
C ASP A 288 -44.66 -34.17 5.60
N LEU A 289 -43.45 -34.13 5.01
CA LEU A 289 -42.21 -34.40 5.74
C LEU A 289 -42.01 -33.42 6.90
N GLN A 290 -42.23 -32.12 6.68
CA GLN A 290 -42.11 -31.12 7.75
C GLN A 290 -43.14 -31.37 8.87
N TYR A 291 -44.39 -31.68 8.53
CA TYR A 291 -45.39 -32.00 9.50
C TYR A 291 -45.00 -33.20 10.36
N LEU A 292 -44.55 -34.30 9.73
CA LEU A 292 -44.13 -35.52 10.45
C LEU A 292 -42.94 -35.23 11.39
N CYS A 293 -41.93 -34.50 10.92
CA CYS A 293 -40.76 -34.17 11.70
C CYS A 293 -41.04 -33.24 12.89
N ARG A 294 -42.00 -32.29 12.74
CA ARG A 294 -42.40 -31.40 13.84
C ARG A 294 -43.27 -32.14 14.86
N LYS A 295 -44.16 -33.06 14.42
CA LYS A 295 -45.03 -33.80 15.31
C LYS A 295 -44.30 -34.84 16.17
N LYS A 296 -43.27 -35.48 15.61
CA LYS A 296 -42.54 -36.55 16.29
C LYS A 296 -41.01 -36.43 15.96
N PRO A 297 -40.18 -35.95 16.90
CA PRO A 297 -38.75 -35.72 16.64
C PRO A 297 -38.01 -36.95 16.14
N HIS A 298 -38.34 -38.18 16.62
CA HIS A 298 -37.73 -39.41 16.15
C HIS A 298 -37.94 -39.69 14.65
N THR A 299 -38.94 -39.08 14.04
CA THR A 299 -39.19 -39.20 12.59
C THR A 299 -38.04 -38.59 11.76
N LYS A 300 -37.29 -37.60 12.29
CA LYS A 300 -36.07 -37.04 11.61
C LYS A 300 -35.07 -38.15 11.28
N VAL A 301 -34.78 -39.03 12.25
CA VAL A 301 -33.89 -40.18 12.06
C VAL A 301 -34.43 -41.12 10.96
N LEU A 302 -35.76 -41.39 10.96
CA LEU A 302 -36.36 -42.23 9.96
C LEU A 302 -36.32 -41.63 8.55
N VAL A 303 -36.53 -40.32 8.40
CA VAL A 303 -36.38 -39.60 7.13
C VAL A 303 -34.94 -39.71 6.61
N ARG A 304 -33.96 -39.59 7.51
CA ARG A 304 -32.53 -39.75 7.17
C ARG A 304 -32.21 -41.18 6.70
N THR A 305 -32.62 -42.20 7.47
CA THR A 305 -32.37 -43.63 7.15
C THR A 305 -33.05 -44.11 5.87
N ILE A 306 -34.24 -43.57 5.53
CA ILE A 306 -34.92 -43.86 4.27
C ILE A 306 -34.22 -43.19 3.05
N GLY A 307 -33.27 -42.29 3.28
CA GLY A 307 -32.46 -41.69 2.21
C GLY A 307 -33.16 -40.53 1.48
N VAL A 308 -33.88 -39.67 2.19
CA VAL A 308 -34.52 -38.49 1.62
C VAL A 308 -33.51 -37.31 1.46
N LEU A 309 -32.50 -37.19 2.34
CA LEU A 309 -31.54 -36.08 2.34
C LEU A 309 -30.80 -35.88 1.01
N PRO A 310 -30.32 -36.91 0.30
CA PRO A 310 -29.69 -36.71 -1.01
C PRO A 310 -30.62 -36.09 -2.06
N LEU A 311 -31.91 -36.45 -2.04
CA LEU A 311 -32.92 -35.88 -2.95
C LEU A 311 -33.19 -34.41 -2.63
N LEU A 312 -33.28 -34.07 -1.34
CA LEU A 312 -33.43 -32.66 -0.91
C LEU A 312 -32.23 -31.85 -1.34
N SER A 313 -31.02 -32.39 -1.22
CA SER A 313 -29.79 -31.72 -1.68
C SER A 313 -29.77 -31.44 -3.19
N GLN A 314 -30.44 -32.26 -4.00
CA GLN A 314 -30.63 -32.01 -5.43
C GLN A 314 -31.73 -30.95 -5.72
N LEU A 315 -32.78 -30.91 -4.92
CA LEU A 315 -33.90 -29.97 -5.10
C LEU A 315 -33.53 -28.52 -4.70
N ILE A 316 -32.37 -28.26 -4.07
CA ILE A 316 -31.91 -26.90 -3.78
C ILE A 316 -31.73 -26.10 -5.07
N ILE A 317 -31.33 -26.70 -6.20
CA ILE A 317 -31.15 -26.06 -7.49
C ILE A 317 -32.38 -26.14 -8.40
N TYR A 318 -33.54 -26.53 -7.84
CA TYR A 318 -34.76 -26.69 -8.63
C TYR A 318 -35.23 -25.35 -9.24
N LYS A 319 -35.90 -25.38 -10.40
CA LYS A 319 -36.31 -24.19 -11.16
C LYS A 319 -37.28 -23.27 -10.38
N ASP A 320 -38.20 -23.81 -9.62
CA ASP A 320 -39.22 -23.05 -8.86
C ASP A 320 -38.67 -22.57 -7.52
N LYS A 321 -38.81 -21.25 -7.24
CA LYS A 321 -38.32 -20.62 -6.02
C LYS A 321 -38.99 -21.11 -4.75
N LYS A 322 -40.31 -21.41 -4.82
CA LYS A 322 -41.09 -21.91 -3.67
C LYS A 322 -40.59 -23.30 -3.27
N VAL A 323 -40.32 -24.17 -4.27
CA VAL A 323 -39.72 -25.49 -4.03
C VAL A 323 -38.36 -25.35 -3.36
N ARG A 324 -37.49 -24.45 -3.84
CA ARG A 324 -36.19 -24.24 -3.21
C ARG A 324 -36.29 -23.77 -1.76
N CYS A 325 -37.16 -22.78 -1.48
CA CYS A 325 -37.36 -22.29 -0.10
C CYS A 325 -37.86 -23.40 0.82
N MET A 326 -38.85 -24.15 0.38
CA MET A 326 -39.42 -25.28 1.17
C MET A 326 -38.38 -26.39 1.39
N THR A 327 -37.55 -26.66 0.40
CA THR A 327 -36.43 -27.62 0.49
C THR A 327 -35.42 -27.17 1.53
N LEU A 328 -34.99 -25.90 1.48
CA LEU A 328 -34.07 -25.31 2.46
C LEU A 328 -34.63 -25.38 3.88
N ALA A 329 -35.89 -25.01 4.07
CA ALA A 329 -36.60 -25.09 5.36
C ALA A 329 -36.73 -26.56 5.87
N THR A 330 -36.92 -27.51 4.96
CA THR A 330 -36.97 -28.95 5.32
C THR A 330 -35.60 -29.47 5.72
N LEU A 331 -34.52 -29.07 5.01
CA LEU A 331 -33.15 -29.40 5.37
C LEU A 331 -32.77 -28.80 6.71
N GLN A 332 -33.14 -27.52 6.99
CA GLN A 332 -32.91 -26.88 8.28
C GLN A 332 -33.57 -27.70 9.42
N LEU A 333 -34.85 -28.04 9.26
CA LEU A 333 -35.60 -28.82 10.26
C LEU A 333 -34.96 -30.20 10.51
N LEU A 334 -34.42 -30.86 9.47
CA LEU A 334 -33.75 -32.16 9.60
C LEU A 334 -32.35 -32.02 10.23
N ALA A 335 -31.64 -30.91 9.99
CA ALA A 335 -30.34 -30.63 10.57
C ALA A 335 -30.43 -30.26 12.05
N GLU A 336 -31.55 -29.74 12.51
CA GLU A 336 -31.74 -29.28 13.88
C GLU A 336 -31.57 -30.42 14.89
N ASN A 337 -30.52 -30.29 15.75
CA ASN A 337 -30.10 -31.26 16.75
C ASN A 337 -29.76 -32.66 16.18
N ASP A 338 -29.31 -32.77 14.93
CA ASP A 338 -28.88 -34.03 14.30
C ASP A 338 -27.56 -33.80 13.54
N ASP A 339 -26.43 -34.10 14.18
CA ASP A 339 -25.11 -33.91 13.62
C ASP A 339 -24.82 -34.86 12.44
N GLU A 340 -25.42 -36.06 12.42
CA GLU A 340 -25.29 -36.95 11.26
C GLU A 340 -26.01 -36.38 10.02
N ALA A 341 -27.19 -35.75 10.23
CA ALA A 341 -27.85 -35.06 9.13
C ALA A 341 -27.05 -33.87 8.63
N LYS A 342 -26.47 -33.07 9.53
CA LYS A 342 -25.57 -31.97 9.17
C LYS A 342 -24.39 -32.45 8.32
N ASP A 343 -23.74 -33.54 8.73
CA ASP A 343 -22.61 -34.13 7.99
C ASP A 343 -23.02 -34.66 6.60
N MET A 344 -24.22 -35.30 6.51
CA MET A 344 -24.72 -35.76 5.21
C MET A 344 -25.01 -34.60 4.26
N ILE A 345 -25.59 -33.50 4.75
CA ILE A 345 -25.83 -32.28 3.96
C ILE A 345 -24.51 -31.70 3.51
N ALA A 346 -23.47 -31.72 4.38
CA ALA A 346 -22.16 -31.16 4.12
C ALA A 346 -21.27 -31.99 3.18
N LYS A 347 -21.57 -33.30 2.98
CA LYS A 347 -20.85 -34.15 2.02
C LYS A 347 -21.10 -33.80 0.56
N THR A 348 -22.21 -33.14 0.27
CA THR A 348 -22.54 -32.69 -1.08
C THR A 348 -22.07 -31.23 -1.32
N LYS A 349 -22.16 -30.74 -2.56
CA LYS A 349 -21.90 -29.32 -2.89
C LYS A 349 -22.96 -28.37 -2.31
N THR A 350 -23.84 -28.83 -1.43
CA THR A 350 -24.97 -28.11 -0.88
C THR A 350 -24.56 -26.81 -0.21
N ILE A 351 -23.50 -26.81 0.61
CA ILE A 351 -23.04 -25.60 1.32
C ILE A 351 -22.62 -24.52 0.32
N THR A 352 -21.89 -24.87 -0.73
CA THR A 352 -21.49 -23.92 -1.78
C THR A 352 -22.70 -23.29 -2.46
N ILE A 353 -23.72 -24.11 -2.76
CA ILE A 353 -24.98 -23.61 -3.36
C ILE A 353 -25.72 -22.68 -2.40
N ILE A 354 -25.82 -23.04 -1.12
CA ILE A 354 -26.43 -22.20 -0.09
C ILE A 354 -25.75 -20.82 -0.03
N ILE A 355 -24.42 -20.79 -0.07
CA ILE A 355 -23.66 -19.54 -0.05
C ILE A 355 -23.97 -18.68 -1.28
N THR A 356 -24.11 -19.28 -2.47
CA THR A 356 -24.51 -18.51 -3.66
C THR A 356 -25.92 -17.94 -3.54
N MET A 357 -26.84 -18.64 -2.83
CA MET A 357 -28.21 -18.16 -2.59
C MET A 357 -28.28 -16.98 -1.63
N LEU A 358 -27.25 -16.71 -0.85
CA LEU A 358 -27.20 -15.53 0.01
C LEU A 358 -27.23 -14.21 -0.78
N SER A 359 -26.80 -14.24 -2.05
CA SER A 359 -26.89 -13.11 -2.97
C SER A 359 -28.23 -13.00 -3.72
N SER A 360 -29.19 -13.92 -3.48
CA SER A 360 -30.47 -13.93 -4.16
C SER A 360 -31.31 -12.67 -3.87
N ASN A 361 -31.92 -12.11 -4.91
CA ASN A 361 -32.87 -11.00 -4.76
C ASN A 361 -34.24 -11.43 -4.19
N HIS A 362 -34.45 -12.74 -4.04
CA HIS A 362 -35.68 -13.29 -3.48
C HIS A 362 -35.52 -13.44 -1.96
N LEU A 363 -36.12 -12.53 -1.19
CA LEU A 363 -35.98 -12.45 0.26
C LEU A 363 -36.25 -13.77 1.00
N PRO A 364 -37.36 -14.52 0.73
CA PRO A 364 -37.63 -15.79 1.42
C PRO A 364 -36.56 -16.85 1.14
N GLU A 365 -36.00 -16.90 -0.06
CA GLU A 365 -34.93 -17.82 -0.41
C GLU A 365 -33.65 -17.51 0.36
N ARG A 366 -33.28 -16.21 0.43
CA ARG A 366 -32.12 -15.76 1.19
C ARG A 366 -32.28 -16.07 2.70
N HIS A 367 -33.43 -15.80 3.27
CA HIS A 367 -33.75 -16.11 4.67
C HIS A 367 -33.65 -17.62 4.94
N ALA A 368 -34.24 -18.45 4.11
CA ALA A 368 -34.17 -19.91 4.26
C ALA A 368 -32.76 -20.45 4.14
N ALA A 369 -31.96 -19.90 3.21
CA ALA A 369 -30.55 -20.24 3.05
C ALA A 369 -29.74 -19.86 4.29
N LEU A 370 -29.93 -18.64 4.84
CA LEU A 370 -29.27 -18.19 6.07
C LEU A 370 -29.64 -19.05 7.29
N LEU A 371 -30.90 -19.40 7.46
CA LEU A 371 -31.34 -20.26 8.57
C LEU A 371 -30.71 -21.66 8.50
N LEU A 372 -30.65 -22.26 7.32
CA LEU A 372 -29.97 -23.54 7.14
C LEU A 372 -28.44 -23.39 7.40
N LEU A 373 -27.81 -22.35 6.89
CA LEU A 373 -26.39 -22.11 7.11
C LEU A 373 -26.09 -21.85 8.60
N LEU A 374 -26.98 -21.13 9.29
CA LEU A 374 -26.90 -20.89 10.73
C LEU A 374 -26.93 -22.22 11.49
N GLU A 375 -27.87 -23.11 11.17
CA GLU A 375 -27.98 -24.43 11.80
C GLU A 375 -26.69 -25.28 11.51
N LEU A 376 -26.21 -25.29 10.27
CA LEU A 376 -24.99 -26.01 9.92
C LEU A 376 -23.76 -25.45 10.65
N SER A 377 -23.69 -24.13 10.88
CA SER A 377 -22.60 -23.48 11.58
C SER A 377 -22.54 -23.80 13.09
N THR A 378 -23.54 -24.41 13.66
CA THR A 378 -23.51 -24.87 15.07
C THR A 378 -22.54 -26.03 15.27
N SER A 379 -22.27 -26.82 14.23
CA SER A 379 -21.29 -27.91 14.26
C SER A 379 -19.88 -27.35 14.07
N GLU A 380 -18.99 -27.63 15.01
CA GLU A 380 -17.62 -27.17 14.99
C GLU A 380 -16.84 -27.68 13.77
N LEU A 381 -17.06 -28.96 13.39
CA LEU A 381 -16.43 -29.55 12.21
C LEU A 381 -16.84 -28.86 10.90
N LEU A 382 -18.08 -28.38 10.83
CA LEU A 382 -18.59 -27.69 9.65
C LEU A 382 -18.17 -26.23 9.57
N CYS A 383 -17.82 -25.60 10.69
CA CYS A 383 -17.36 -24.21 10.71
C CYS A 383 -16.13 -24.01 9.80
N GLU A 384 -15.13 -24.91 9.89
CA GLU A 384 -13.95 -24.82 9.03
C GLU A 384 -14.32 -25.05 7.57
N LYS A 385 -15.21 -26.03 7.30
CA LYS A 385 -15.65 -26.32 5.93
C LYS A 385 -16.42 -25.16 5.30
N ILE A 386 -17.32 -24.51 6.05
CA ILE A 386 -18.08 -23.33 5.59
C ILE A 386 -17.09 -22.18 5.29
N GLY A 387 -16.16 -21.90 6.19
CA GLY A 387 -15.20 -20.80 6.03
C GLY A 387 -14.19 -21.04 4.92
N SER A 388 -13.88 -22.30 4.58
CA SER A 388 -12.97 -22.65 3.51
C SER A 388 -13.54 -22.43 2.10
N ILE A 389 -14.86 -22.24 1.98
CA ILE A 389 -15.50 -21.97 0.69
C ILE A 389 -15.17 -20.55 0.25
N ALA A 390 -14.61 -20.44 -0.96
CA ALA A 390 -14.21 -19.16 -1.52
C ALA A 390 -15.36 -18.13 -1.50
N GLY A 391 -15.12 -16.97 -0.89
CA GLY A 391 -16.07 -15.87 -0.79
C GLY A 391 -17.15 -16.02 0.29
N ALA A 392 -17.25 -17.15 1.01
CA ALA A 392 -18.27 -17.35 2.04
C ALA A 392 -18.19 -16.31 3.17
N ILE A 393 -17.01 -16.14 3.74
CA ILE A 393 -16.78 -15.18 4.84
C ILE A 393 -16.97 -13.75 4.33
N LEU A 394 -16.45 -13.42 3.15
CA LEU A 394 -16.65 -12.10 2.55
C LEU A 394 -18.13 -11.77 2.34
N MET A 395 -18.92 -12.74 1.83
CA MET A 395 -20.36 -12.56 1.65
C MET A 395 -21.07 -12.31 2.98
N LEU A 396 -20.76 -13.07 4.01
CA LEU A 396 -21.35 -12.89 5.35
C LEU A 396 -20.96 -11.54 5.97
N ILE A 397 -19.72 -11.08 5.81
CA ILE A 397 -19.27 -9.75 6.25
C ILE A 397 -20.04 -8.66 5.47
N THR A 398 -20.16 -8.82 4.15
CA THR A 398 -20.90 -7.88 3.31
C THR A 398 -22.36 -7.78 3.76
N ILE A 399 -23.02 -8.91 4.03
CA ILE A 399 -24.40 -8.94 4.53
C ILE A 399 -24.50 -8.25 5.90
N LYS A 400 -23.57 -8.48 6.81
CA LYS A 400 -23.56 -7.88 8.14
C LYS A 400 -23.53 -6.34 8.10
N TYR A 401 -22.74 -5.76 7.22
CA TYR A 401 -22.48 -4.30 7.22
C TYR A 401 -23.22 -3.53 6.12
N ASN A 402 -23.84 -4.19 5.17
CA ASN A 402 -24.58 -3.52 4.11
C ASN A 402 -26.01 -3.20 4.53
N GLN A 403 -26.29 -1.91 4.69
CA GLN A 403 -27.62 -1.39 5.08
C GLN A 403 -28.77 -1.69 4.10
N SER A 404 -28.46 -2.16 2.89
CA SER A 404 -29.52 -2.59 1.94
C SER A 404 -30.18 -3.92 2.29
N PHE A 405 -29.60 -4.68 3.23
CA PHE A 405 -30.18 -5.92 3.73
C PHE A 405 -31.08 -5.64 4.94
N ASP A 406 -32.12 -6.48 5.10
CA ASP A 406 -33.02 -6.41 6.26
C ASP A 406 -32.28 -6.81 7.56
N ALA A 407 -32.78 -6.33 8.70
CA ALA A 407 -32.17 -6.55 10.02
C ALA A 407 -32.01 -8.05 10.36
N PHE A 408 -32.96 -8.88 9.97
CA PHE A 408 -32.89 -10.33 10.19
C PHE A 408 -31.72 -10.96 9.43
N THR A 409 -31.56 -10.58 8.15
CA THR A 409 -30.45 -11.05 7.31
C THR A 409 -29.11 -10.68 7.92
N ALA A 410 -28.94 -9.43 8.36
CA ALA A 410 -27.71 -8.93 8.97
C ALA A 410 -27.40 -9.63 10.32
N GLU A 411 -28.40 -9.80 11.16
CA GLU A 411 -28.26 -10.49 12.46
C GLU A 411 -27.92 -11.97 12.29
N SER A 412 -28.60 -12.65 11.37
CA SER A 412 -28.32 -14.06 11.06
C SER A 412 -26.88 -14.24 10.54
N ALA A 413 -26.42 -13.38 9.63
CA ALA A 413 -25.03 -13.40 9.16
C ALA A 413 -24.03 -13.16 10.31
N ASN A 414 -24.33 -12.24 11.23
CA ASN A 414 -23.50 -11.99 12.41
C ASN A 414 -23.44 -13.22 13.35
N LYS A 415 -24.58 -13.92 13.57
CA LYS A 415 -24.61 -15.17 14.35
C LYS A 415 -23.77 -16.27 13.69
N ILE A 416 -23.87 -16.40 12.36
CA ILE A 416 -23.04 -17.37 11.61
C ILE A 416 -21.56 -17.02 11.76
N LEU A 417 -21.16 -15.76 11.56
CA LEU A 417 -19.77 -15.34 11.74
C LEU A 417 -19.25 -15.68 13.14
N ARG A 418 -20.04 -15.41 14.20
CA ARG A 418 -19.66 -15.79 15.57
C ARG A 418 -19.48 -17.30 15.74
N ASN A 419 -20.30 -18.12 15.10
CA ASN A 419 -20.10 -19.57 15.13
C ASN A 419 -18.82 -19.98 14.40
N LEU A 420 -18.48 -19.30 13.28
CA LEU A 420 -17.28 -19.57 12.50
C LEU A 420 -15.98 -19.17 13.22
N GLU A 421 -16.03 -18.26 14.20
CA GLU A 421 -14.90 -17.86 15.05
C GLU A 421 -14.29 -19.02 15.87
N LYS A 422 -14.98 -20.16 15.98
CA LYS A 422 -14.44 -21.37 16.62
C LYS A 422 -13.22 -21.94 15.89
N SER A 423 -13.04 -21.64 14.61
CA SER A 423 -11.87 -22.03 13.83
C SER A 423 -10.89 -20.87 13.65
N SER A 424 -9.65 -21.04 14.06
CA SER A 424 -8.59 -20.02 13.89
C SER A 424 -8.33 -19.68 12.42
N LYS A 425 -8.49 -20.62 11.49
CA LYS A 425 -8.37 -20.37 10.06
C LYS A 425 -9.45 -19.41 9.56
N ASN A 426 -10.66 -19.54 10.10
CA ASN A 426 -11.75 -18.63 9.77
C ASN A 426 -11.50 -17.23 10.33
N ILE A 427 -10.95 -17.11 11.55
CA ILE A 427 -10.57 -15.83 12.15
C ILE A 427 -9.55 -15.13 11.25
N LYS A 428 -8.54 -15.86 10.75
CA LYS A 428 -7.58 -15.33 9.80
C LYS A 428 -8.28 -14.78 8.54
N CYS A 429 -9.15 -15.60 7.94
CA CYS A 429 -9.89 -15.19 6.74
C CYS A 429 -10.84 -14.00 7.01
N MET A 430 -11.46 -13.91 8.18
CA MET A 430 -12.26 -12.75 8.60
C MET A 430 -11.40 -11.48 8.64
N ALA A 431 -10.23 -11.56 9.24
CA ALA A 431 -9.31 -10.44 9.36
C ALA A 431 -8.75 -10.00 7.98
N GLU A 432 -8.41 -10.94 7.10
CA GLU A 432 -8.02 -10.66 5.70
C GLU A 432 -9.13 -9.93 4.91
N ASN A 433 -10.40 -10.16 5.27
CA ASN A 433 -11.55 -9.50 4.67
C ASN A 433 -12.02 -8.25 5.45
N GLY A 434 -11.25 -7.78 6.42
CA GLY A 434 -11.47 -6.54 7.16
C GLY A 434 -12.27 -6.66 8.46
N LEU A 435 -12.70 -7.86 8.86
CA LEU A 435 -13.32 -8.09 10.17
C LEU A 435 -12.24 -8.48 11.18
N LEU A 436 -11.61 -7.47 11.79
CA LEU A 436 -10.46 -7.61 12.70
C LEU A 436 -10.85 -7.95 14.15
N GLU A 437 -12.08 -7.63 14.56
CA GLU A 437 -12.53 -7.81 15.95
C GLU A 437 -12.33 -9.22 16.51
N PRO A 438 -12.69 -10.32 15.81
CA PRO A 438 -12.47 -11.66 16.33
C PRO A 438 -10.99 -11.96 16.61
N LEU A 439 -10.12 -11.55 15.68
CA LEU A 439 -8.67 -11.73 15.82
C LEU A 439 -8.13 -10.97 17.03
N LEU A 440 -8.52 -9.70 17.20
CA LEU A 440 -8.08 -8.85 18.30
C LEU A 440 -8.62 -9.35 19.64
N ASN A 441 -9.88 -9.78 19.73
CA ASN A 441 -10.45 -10.32 20.94
C ASN A 441 -9.72 -11.61 21.38
N HIS A 442 -9.45 -12.53 20.46
CA HIS A 442 -8.70 -13.75 20.77
C HIS A 442 -7.21 -13.47 21.05
N LEU A 443 -6.64 -12.41 20.51
CA LEU A 443 -5.29 -11.96 20.86
C LEU A 443 -5.25 -11.43 22.31
N ILE A 444 -6.28 -10.69 22.72
CA ILE A 444 -6.32 -10.02 24.04
C ILE A 444 -6.73 -11.00 25.15
N ASP A 445 -7.82 -11.70 24.95
CA ASP A 445 -8.50 -12.49 25.97
C ASP A 445 -8.23 -14.00 25.86
N GLY A 446 -7.61 -14.46 24.80
CA GLY A 446 -7.35 -15.88 24.54
C GLY A 446 -6.22 -16.47 25.39
N PRO A 447 -6.12 -17.81 25.48
CA PRO A 447 -4.97 -18.49 26.05
C PRO A 447 -3.71 -18.21 25.25
N GLU A 448 -2.52 -18.33 25.87
CA GLU A 448 -1.21 -17.97 25.29
C GLU A 448 -0.97 -18.59 23.90
N ASP A 449 -1.37 -19.83 23.68
CA ASP A 449 -1.20 -20.51 22.39
C ASP A 449 -2.10 -19.86 21.30
N MET A 450 -3.32 -19.46 21.67
CA MET A 450 -4.22 -18.72 20.78
C MET A 450 -3.69 -17.30 20.52
N GLN A 451 -3.21 -16.62 21.56
CA GLN A 451 -2.58 -15.30 21.42
C GLN A 451 -1.39 -15.36 20.46
N THR A 452 -0.54 -16.39 20.58
CA THR A 452 0.58 -16.62 19.68
C THR A 452 0.12 -16.84 18.23
N GLN A 453 -0.95 -17.60 18.04
CA GLN A 453 -1.49 -17.84 16.70
C GLN A 453 -2.11 -16.57 16.08
N MET A 454 -2.85 -15.80 16.87
CA MET A 454 -3.45 -14.54 16.42
C MET A 454 -2.38 -13.49 16.11
N GLY A 455 -1.34 -13.40 16.93
CA GLY A 455 -0.18 -12.55 16.67
C GLY A 455 0.55 -12.91 15.37
N ALA A 456 0.69 -14.21 15.06
CA ALA A 456 1.26 -14.66 13.79
C ALA A 456 0.38 -14.28 12.58
N TYR A 457 -0.92 -14.23 12.75
CA TYR A 457 -1.81 -13.76 11.68
C TYR A 457 -1.70 -12.25 11.45
N LEU A 458 -1.50 -11.44 12.50
CA LEU A 458 -1.27 -10.00 12.38
C LEU A 458 -0.05 -9.65 11.51
N GLU A 459 1.00 -10.46 11.55
CA GLU A 459 2.21 -10.28 10.73
C GLU A 459 1.90 -10.31 9.22
N VAL A 460 0.97 -11.17 8.80
CA VAL A 460 0.67 -11.44 7.39
C VAL A 460 -0.43 -10.52 6.84
N ILE A 461 -1.31 -10.01 7.70
CA ILE A 461 -2.47 -9.21 7.28
C ILE A 461 -2.03 -7.82 6.87
N VAL A 462 -2.60 -7.35 5.74
CA VAL A 462 -2.45 -5.96 5.29
C VAL A 462 -3.59 -5.12 5.87
N PHE A 463 -3.26 -4.16 6.71
CA PHE A 463 -4.26 -3.26 7.29
C PHE A 463 -4.69 -2.22 6.27
N ARG A 464 -5.99 -1.87 6.32
CA ARG A 464 -6.51 -0.70 5.61
C ARG A 464 -6.20 0.55 6.43
N HIS A 465 -6.07 1.67 5.75
CA HIS A 465 -5.71 2.95 6.36
C HIS A 465 -6.56 3.33 7.59
N ASP A 466 -7.85 2.99 7.58
CA ASP A 466 -8.79 3.28 8.68
C ASP A 466 -8.66 2.32 9.86
N SER A 467 -8.06 1.15 9.67
CA SER A 467 -7.94 0.12 10.71
C SER A 467 -6.57 0.07 11.40
N GLU A 468 -5.58 0.78 10.86
CA GLU A 468 -4.20 0.78 11.38
C GLU A 468 -4.13 1.24 12.85
N ALA A 469 -4.74 2.40 13.15
CA ALA A 469 -4.75 2.97 14.50
C ALA A 469 -5.56 2.11 15.48
N TYR A 470 -6.70 1.58 15.03
CA TYR A 470 -7.54 0.70 15.85
C TYR A 470 -6.81 -0.59 16.26
N VAL A 471 -6.06 -1.19 15.31
CA VAL A 471 -5.24 -2.38 15.60
C VAL A 471 -4.10 -2.02 16.56
N ALA A 472 -3.42 -0.89 16.34
CA ALA A 472 -2.32 -0.45 17.20
C ALA A 472 -2.78 -0.23 18.63
N GLU A 473 -3.89 0.47 18.84
CA GLU A 473 -4.42 0.77 20.17
C GLU A 473 -4.80 -0.51 20.94
N ARG A 474 -5.45 -1.45 20.27
CA ARG A 474 -5.95 -2.67 20.92
C ARG A 474 -4.90 -3.77 21.08
N ALA A 475 -4.04 -3.99 20.07
CA ALA A 475 -3.09 -5.10 20.07
C ALA A 475 -1.79 -4.79 20.83
N SER A 476 -1.31 -3.52 20.81
CA SER A 476 0.01 -3.18 21.35
C SER A 476 0.22 -3.56 22.82
N PRO A 477 -0.71 -3.30 23.76
CA PRO A 477 -0.50 -3.66 25.15
C PRO A 477 -0.30 -5.16 25.36
N THR A 478 -1.08 -5.98 24.65
CA THR A 478 -0.99 -7.44 24.72
C THR A 478 0.29 -7.96 24.08
N LEU A 479 0.64 -7.45 22.89
CA LEU A 479 1.89 -7.83 22.21
C LEU A 479 3.12 -7.45 23.07
N ILE A 480 3.12 -6.27 23.69
CA ILE A 480 4.19 -5.83 24.61
C ILE A 480 4.32 -6.79 25.80
N LYS A 481 3.21 -7.26 26.37
CA LYS A 481 3.22 -8.28 27.40
C LYS A 481 3.75 -9.63 26.88
N MET A 482 3.37 -10.04 25.68
CA MET A 482 3.84 -11.28 25.05
C MET A 482 5.35 -11.28 24.77
N VAL A 483 5.97 -10.11 24.54
CA VAL A 483 7.43 -9.98 24.41
C VAL A 483 8.15 -10.49 25.66
N GLN A 484 7.54 -10.41 26.84
CA GLN A 484 8.12 -10.87 28.11
C GLN A 484 7.86 -12.35 28.40
N SER A 485 7.16 -13.08 27.52
CA SER A 485 6.88 -14.52 27.68
C SER A 485 8.17 -15.37 27.71
N GLU A 486 8.16 -16.46 28.47
CA GLU A 486 9.26 -17.44 28.49
C GLU A 486 9.39 -18.22 27.17
N LYS A 487 8.27 -18.38 26.43
CA LYS A 487 8.24 -19.09 25.15
C LYS A 487 8.90 -18.27 24.04
N SER A 488 9.94 -18.81 23.40
CA SER A 488 10.68 -18.13 22.32
C SER A 488 9.78 -17.81 21.10
N LEU A 489 8.85 -18.71 20.78
CA LEU A 489 7.90 -18.52 19.68
C LEU A 489 6.95 -17.36 19.95
N THR A 490 6.39 -17.28 21.14
CA THR A 490 5.48 -16.19 21.57
C THR A 490 6.20 -14.84 21.51
N ARG A 491 7.44 -14.76 21.99
CA ARG A 491 8.26 -13.53 21.87
C ARG A 491 8.50 -13.14 20.44
N LYS A 492 8.92 -14.09 19.59
CA LYS A 492 9.19 -13.83 18.18
C LYS A 492 7.95 -13.27 17.46
N VAL A 493 6.80 -13.91 17.65
CA VAL A 493 5.53 -13.48 17.06
C VAL A 493 5.13 -12.09 17.54
N ALA A 494 5.33 -11.81 18.84
CA ALA A 494 5.03 -10.50 19.40
C ALA A 494 5.91 -9.39 18.79
N PHE A 495 7.22 -9.62 18.63
CA PHE A 495 8.11 -8.68 17.96
C PHE A 495 7.74 -8.47 16.49
N ASN A 496 7.40 -9.53 15.75
CA ASN A 496 6.98 -9.42 14.36
C ASN A 496 5.66 -8.63 14.23
N GLY A 497 4.69 -8.89 15.12
CA GLY A 497 3.43 -8.14 15.19
C GLY A 497 3.66 -6.65 15.49
N LEU A 498 4.53 -6.34 16.45
CA LEU A 498 4.90 -4.96 16.79
C LEU A 498 5.68 -4.28 15.67
N ALA A 499 6.58 -4.99 14.99
CA ALA A 499 7.28 -4.47 13.81
C ALA A 499 6.28 -4.12 12.69
N LYS A 500 5.29 -5.00 12.45
CA LYS A 500 4.21 -4.73 11.50
C LYS A 500 3.39 -3.51 11.87
N ILE A 501 2.99 -3.36 13.13
CA ILE A 501 2.23 -2.19 13.61
C ILE A 501 3.07 -0.92 13.50
N SER A 502 4.37 -0.98 13.83
CA SER A 502 5.29 0.17 13.77
C SER A 502 5.56 0.66 12.35
N SER A 503 5.40 -0.19 11.33
CA SER A 503 5.61 0.19 9.92
C SER A 503 4.62 1.27 9.43
N TYR A 504 3.56 1.53 10.18
CA TYR A 504 2.60 2.61 9.94
C TYR A 504 2.92 3.81 10.85
N GLN A 505 3.46 4.88 10.29
CA GLN A 505 3.96 6.05 11.05
C GLN A 505 2.96 6.63 12.05
N ARG A 506 1.65 6.59 11.74
CA ARG A 506 0.59 7.09 12.63
C ARG A 506 0.52 6.35 13.96
N ASN A 507 0.99 5.12 14.02
CA ASN A 507 0.95 4.27 15.22
C ASN A 507 2.09 4.54 16.19
N SER A 508 3.08 5.34 15.81
CA SER A 508 4.30 5.55 16.58
C SER A 508 4.02 6.14 17.97
N ASN A 509 3.13 7.12 18.08
CA ASN A 509 2.76 7.69 19.36
C ASN A 509 2.07 6.65 20.26
N THR A 510 1.12 5.88 19.71
CA THR A 510 0.42 4.81 20.46
C THR A 510 1.39 3.76 21.00
N LEU A 511 2.41 3.38 20.22
CA LEU A 511 3.43 2.43 20.63
C LEU A 511 4.36 3.00 21.71
N VAL A 512 4.75 4.27 21.59
CA VAL A 512 5.58 4.95 22.59
C VAL A 512 4.82 5.11 23.91
N ASP A 513 3.55 5.53 23.87
CA ASP A 513 2.68 5.66 25.03
C ASP A 513 2.41 4.30 25.71
N ALA A 514 2.34 3.23 24.94
CA ALA A 514 2.26 1.85 25.44
C ALA A 514 3.56 1.36 26.11
N GLY A 515 4.66 2.13 26.05
CA GLY A 515 5.91 1.84 26.73
C GLY A 515 6.83 0.84 26.03
N ILE A 516 6.79 0.73 24.71
CA ILE A 516 7.61 -0.22 23.95
C ILE A 516 9.11 0.11 24.00
N VAL A 517 9.49 1.39 24.06
CA VAL A 517 10.89 1.84 23.88
C VAL A 517 11.85 1.22 24.91
N PRO A 518 11.59 1.24 26.23
CA PRO A 518 12.48 0.60 27.18
C PRO A 518 12.70 -0.89 26.90
N ILE A 519 11.66 -1.59 26.45
CA ILE A 519 11.67 -3.04 26.20
C ILE A 519 12.54 -3.39 25.00
N ILE A 520 12.35 -2.68 23.86
CA ILE A 520 13.17 -2.93 22.66
C ILE A 520 14.64 -2.56 22.89
N ILE A 521 14.92 -1.51 23.66
CA ILE A 521 16.30 -1.10 23.97
C ILE A 521 16.96 -2.13 24.90
N GLU A 522 16.25 -2.65 25.87
CA GLU A 522 16.76 -3.72 26.72
C GLU A 522 17.07 -4.98 25.89
N GLU A 523 16.18 -5.37 25.00
CA GLU A 523 16.40 -6.54 24.13
C GLU A 523 17.60 -6.32 23.19
N MET A 524 17.72 -5.13 22.58
CA MET A 524 18.83 -4.77 21.69
C MET A 524 20.18 -4.82 22.39
N PHE A 525 20.28 -4.32 23.63
CA PHE A 525 21.55 -4.18 24.36
C PHE A 525 21.88 -5.37 25.25
N THR A 526 20.97 -6.34 25.37
CA THR A 526 21.21 -7.58 26.12
C THR A 526 22.36 -8.38 25.47
N ARG A 527 23.37 -8.74 26.26
CA ARG A 527 24.54 -9.52 25.80
C ARG A 527 24.35 -11.04 25.90
N LYS A 528 23.24 -11.53 26.42
CA LYS A 528 22.95 -12.96 26.58
C LYS A 528 22.69 -13.58 25.21
N ILE A 529 23.52 -14.56 24.85
CA ILE A 529 23.45 -15.30 23.58
C ILE A 529 22.51 -16.49 23.78
N ASP A 530 21.22 -16.25 23.67
CA ASP A 530 20.25 -17.33 23.41
C ASP A 530 19.91 -17.32 21.92
N SER A 531 19.96 -18.48 21.28
CA SER A 531 19.70 -18.60 19.84
C SER A 531 18.33 -18.05 19.40
N GLY A 532 17.36 -17.97 20.32
CA GLY A 532 16.06 -17.34 20.08
C GLY A 532 16.04 -15.81 20.17
N ARG A 533 17.06 -15.19 20.80
CA ARG A 533 17.13 -13.73 21.00
C ARG A 533 17.84 -12.97 19.87
N LEU A 534 18.67 -13.66 19.08
CA LEU A 534 19.32 -13.02 17.92
C LEU A 534 18.31 -12.49 16.89
N ASN A 535 17.23 -13.23 16.68
CA ASN A 535 16.17 -12.80 15.74
C ASN A 535 15.34 -11.63 16.29
N SER A 536 15.14 -11.54 17.61
CA SER A 536 14.39 -10.45 18.25
C SER A 536 15.12 -9.11 18.16
N LYS A 537 16.45 -9.10 18.09
CA LYS A 537 17.24 -7.87 17.93
C LYS A 537 16.97 -7.19 16.60
N THR A 538 16.85 -7.94 15.52
CA THR A 538 16.54 -7.38 14.20
C THR A 538 15.20 -6.66 14.20
N GLN A 539 14.14 -7.30 14.72
CA GLN A 539 12.81 -6.69 14.86
C GLN A 539 12.82 -5.51 15.83
N SER A 540 13.56 -5.59 16.95
CA SER A 540 13.68 -4.46 17.88
C SER A 540 14.31 -3.24 17.23
N VAL A 541 15.36 -3.43 16.41
CA VAL A 541 15.99 -2.37 15.63
C VAL A 541 15.04 -1.82 14.57
N GLU A 542 14.29 -2.69 13.89
CA GLU A 542 13.28 -2.30 12.91
C GLU A 542 12.17 -1.43 13.54
N ILE A 543 11.61 -1.88 14.67
CA ILE A 543 10.61 -1.11 15.41
C ILE A 543 11.16 0.26 15.78
N LEU A 544 12.39 0.31 16.33
CA LEU A 544 13.00 1.58 16.71
C LEU A 544 13.22 2.50 15.52
N ALA A 545 13.66 1.97 14.38
CA ALA A 545 13.83 2.73 13.15
C ALA A 545 12.50 3.34 12.66
N ASN A 546 11.44 2.54 12.66
CA ASN A 546 10.09 2.99 12.28
C ASN A 546 9.55 4.08 13.22
N LEU A 547 9.76 3.93 14.54
CA LEU A 547 9.35 4.94 15.53
C LEU A 547 10.08 6.27 15.35
N LEU A 548 11.38 6.23 15.04
CA LEU A 548 12.21 7.42 14.88
C LEU A 548 12.02 8.12 13.54
N ASP A 549 11.47 7.43 12.53
CA ASP A 549 11.11 8.05 11.25
C ASP A 549 9.83 8.90 11.34
N SER A 550 9.11 8.79 12.45
CA SER A 550 7.98 9.65 12.78
C SER A 550 8.43 10.96 13.47
N ASP A 551 7.57 11.99 13.46
CA ASP A 551 7.87 13.31 14.06
C ASP A 551 7.87 13.32 15.61
N ILE A 552 8.32 12.24 16.25
CA ILE A 552 8.36 12.13 17.71
C ILE A 552 9.59 12.86 18.26
N LEU A 553 9.38 13.67 19.31
CA LEU A 553 10.46 14.36 20.00
C LEU A 553 11.33 13.38 20.79
N LEU A 554 12.51 13.05 20.26
CA LEU A 554 13.47 12.09 20.84
C LEU A 554 13.94 12.46 22.24
N GLU A 555 13.97 13.74 22.58
CA GLU A 555 14.45 14.23 23.88
C GLU A 555 13.56 13.80 25.05
N ASN A 556 12.28 13.55 24.78
CA ASN A 556 11.29 13.16 25.79
C ASN A 556 11.21 11.65 26.02
N ILE A 557 11.82 10.84 25.16
CA ILE A 557 11.76 9.38 25.26
C ILE A 557 12.78 8.88 26.26
N LYS A 558 12.30 8.44 27.44
CA LYS A 558 13.12 7.73 28.43
C LYS A 558 13.36 6.29 27.99
N VAL A 559 14.61 5.91 27.93
CA VAL A 559 15.06 4.62 27.39
C VAL A 559 15.16 3.55 28.48
N ASN A 560 15.43 3.95 29.72
CA ASN A 560 15.55 3.02 30.85
C ASN A 560 15.17 3.69 32.18
N THR A 561 15.13 2.91 33.22
CA THR A 561 14.85 3.36 34.63
C THR A 561 15.89 4.34 35.18
N HIS A 562 17.10 4.38 34.60
CA HIS A 562 18.18 5.31 34.97
C HIS A 562 18.03 6.69 34.34
N GLY A 563 16.97 6.93 33.54
CA GLY A 563 16.67 8.24 32.98
C GLY A 563 17.49 8.58 31.71
N HIS A 564 18.17 7.63 31.09
CA HIS A 564 18.82 7.86 29.80
C HIS A 564 17.77 8.15 28.72
N THR A 565 18.06 9.10 27.85
CA THR A 565 17.25 9.45 26.68
C THR A 565 17.87 8.87 25.40
N MET A 566 17.11 8.89 24.28
CA MET A 566 17.62 8.43 22.98
C MET A 566 18.87 9.20 22.52
N THR A 567 19.06 10.44 22.95
CA THR A 567 20.19 11.30 22.60
C THR A 567 21.41 11.09 23.51
N SER A 568 21.31 10.24 24.53
CA SER A 568 22.39 10.00 25.48
C SER A 568 23.56 9.23 24.86
N HIS A 569 24.78 9.53 25.33
CA HIS A 569 25.99 8.83 24.90
C HIS A 569 25.90 7.32 25.10
N TYR A 570 25.25 6.86 26.19
CA TYR A 570 25.03 5.45 26.46
C TYR A 570 24.29 4.74 25.32
N VAL A 571 23.19 5.32 24.83
CA VAL A 571 22.38 4.73 23.76
C VAL A 571 23.15 4.72 22.43
N VAL A 572 23.73 5.88 22.07
CA VAL A 572 24.48 6.02 20.80
C VAL A 572 25.67 5.07 20.76
N TYR A 573 26.44 4.96 21.85
CA TYR A 573 27.58 4.05 21.96
C TYR A 573 27.17 2.58 21.73
N ASN A 574 26.09 2.11 22.39
CA ASN A 574 25.62 0.75 22.21
C ASN A 574 25.02 0.49 20.82
N LEU A 575 24.39 1.47 20.19
CA LEU A 575 23.92 1.36 18.80
C LEU A 575 25.10 1.21 17.82
N ILE A 576 26.21 1.96 18.01
CA ILE A 576 27.40 1.79 17.20
C ILE A 576 28.08 0.44 17.42
N GLN A 577 28.12 -0.03 18.68
CA GLN A 577 28.59 -1.39 18.98
C GLN A 577 27.76 -2.44 18.26
N LEU A 578 26.45 -2.28 18.25
CA LEU A 578 25.54 -3.19 17.57
C LEU A 578 25.77 -3.15 16.04
N LEU A 579 25.98 -1.96 15.45
CA LEU A 579 26.29 -1.78 14.04
C LEU A 579 27.58 -2.50 13.62
N ARG A 580 28.65 -2.33 14.40
CA ARG A 580 29.95 -2.96 14.13
C ARG A 580 29.93 -4.48 14.24
N ASN A 581 29.05 -5.02 15.07
CA ASN A 581 28.92 -6.47 15.31
C ASN A 581 27.76 -7.08 14.53
N SER A 582 27.06 -6.32 13.72
CA SER A 582 25.94 -6.80 12.92
C SER A 582 26.40 -7.72 11.80
N THR A 583 25.74 -8.87 11.66
CA THR A 583 25.94 -9.83 10.58
C THR A 583 24.78 -9.81 9.57
N SER A 584 23.72 -9.06 9.87
CA SER A 584 22.53 -8.92 9.03
C SER A 584 22.54 -7.55 8.34
N ASP A 585 22.49 -7.56 7.02
CA ASP A 585 22.39 -6.33 6.22
C ASP A 585 21.10 -5.56 6.51
N GLU A 586 19.99 -6.25 6.77
CA GLU A 586 18.71 -5.66 7.14
C GLU A 586 18.80 -4.91 8.49
N MET A 587 19.39 -5.54 9.50
CA MET A 587 19.61 -4.89 10.80
C MET A 587 20.53 -3.68 10.65
N SER A 588 21.59 -3.79 9.85
CA SER A 588 22.52 -2.67 9.59
C SER A 588 21.80 -1.52 8.88
N THR A 589 20.92 -1.80 7.93
CA THR A 589 20.11 -0.79 7.23
C THR A 589 19.25 -0.01 8.22
N ASN A 590 18.54 -0.71 9.10
CA ASN A 590 17.68 -0.07 10.10
C ASN A 590 18.49 0.73 11.14
N LEU A 591 19.67 0.24 11.57
CA LEU A 591 20.57 1.00 12.43
C LEU A 591 21.06 2.29 11.75
N ILE A 592 21.38 2.26 10.47
CA ILE A 592 21.77 3.45 9.72
C ILE A 592 20.61 4.44 9.61
N LYS A 593 19.37 3.98 9.38
CA LYS A 593 18.17 4.82 9.42
C LYS A 593 18.01 5.50 10.79
N ILE A 594 18.25 4.76 11.89
CA ILE A 594 18.24 5.32 13.25
C ILE A 594 19.27 6.45 13.39
N PHE A 595 20.53 6.24 12.96
CA PHE A 595 21.55 7.28 13.00
C PHE A 595 21.20 8.49 12.16
N HIS A 596 20.59 8.26 10.98
CA HIS A 596 20.14 9.36 10.13
C HIS A 596 19.06 10.21 10.84
N CYS A 597 18.11 9.57 11.54
CA CYS A 597 17.12 10.28 12.34
C CYS A 597 17.77 11.04 13.53
N LEU A 598 18.73 10.43 14.22
CA LEU A 598 19.46 11.08 15.31
C LEU A 598 20.24 12.33 14.85
N LEU A 599 20.77 12.34 13.62
CA LEU A 599 21.50 13.48 13.05
C LEU A 599 20.59 14.67 12.69
N LYS A 600 19.27 14.51 12.64
CA LYS A 600 18.33 15.63 12.43
C LYS A 600 18.32 16.62 13.62
N TYR A 601 18.77 16.19 14.81
CA TYR A 601 18.71 16.97 16.05
C TYR A 601 20.10 17.42 16.51
N PRO A 602 20.34 18.73 16.76
CA PRO A 602 21.68 19.25 17.07
C PRO A 602 22.35 18.63 18.29
N LYS A 603 21.58 18.31 19.35
CA LYS A 603 22.13 17.68 20.57
C LYS A 603 22.62 16.26 20.34
N SER A 604 21.89 15.45 19.60
CA SER A 604 22.31 14.09 19.28
C SER A 604 23.40 14.04 18.22
N THR A 605 23.43 15.02 17.31
CA THR A 605 24.47 15.12 16.27
C THR A 605 25.87 15.13 16.85
N SER A 606 26.13 15.98 17.85
CA SER A 606 27.46 16.04 18.50
C SER A 606 27.84 14.70 19.15
N THR A 607 26.85 14.04 19.79
CA THR A 607 27.05 12.73 20.45
C THR A 607 27.34 11.63 19.41
N VAL A 608 26.59 11.58 18.31
CA VAL A 608 26.79 10.60 17.22
C VAL A 608 28.15 10.80 16.57
N VAL A 609 28.52 12.04 16.23
CA VAL A 609 29.80 12.36 15.60
C VAL A 609 30.97 11.98 16.51
N SER A 610 30.92 12.30 17.82
CA SER A 610 31.95 11.92 18.78
C SER A 610 32.08 10.40 18.89
N ALA A 611 30.97 9.69 19.04
CA ALA A 611 30.97 8.25 19.17
C ALA A 611 31.46 7.52 17.90
N VAL A 612 31.08 8.01 16.69
CA VAL A 612 31.58 7.46 15.40
C VAL A 612 33.11 7.64 15.30
N LYS A 613 33.64 8.77 15.77
CA LYS A 613 35.11 9.03 15.79
C LYS A 613 35.83 8.13 16.81
N GLU A 614 35.34 8.09 18.04
CA GLU A 614 35.96 7.33 19.15
C GLU A 614 36.01 5.83 18.85
N MET A 615 34.96 5.30 18.26
CA MET A 615 34.82 3.87 17.95
C MET A 615 35.32 3.48 16.56
N GLU A 616 35.86 4.41 15.80
CA GLU A 616 36.30 4.21 14.41
C GLU A 616 35.27 3.57 13.48
N ALA A 617 33.97 3.81 13.74
CA ALA A 617 32.86 3.22 12.99
C ALA A 617 32.81 3.71 11.51
N SER A 618 33.58 4.75 11.17
CA SER A 618 33.71 5.23 9.81
C SER A 618 34.24 4.19 8.82
N TYR A 619 35.06 3.23 9.26
CA TYR A 619 35.50 2.11 8.41
C TYR A 619 34.30 1.20 8.07
N THR A 620 33.54 0.78 9.06
CA THR A 620 32.35 -0.07 8.87
C THR A 620 31.33 0.60 7.95
N LEU A 621 31.11 1.92 8.10
CA LEU A 621 30.23 2.68 7.20
C LEU A 621 30.75 2.70 5.76
N ILE A 622 32.06 2.85 5.55
CA ILE A 622 32.65 2.83 4.20
C ILE A 622 32.53 1.43 3.57
N GLU A 623 32.73 0.36 4.35
CA GLU A 623 32.55 -1.03 3.88
C GLU A 623 31.13 -1.32 3.44
N PHE A 624 30.13 -0.79 4.15
CA PHE A 624 28.72 -0.98 3.80
C PHE A 624 28.31 -0.35 2.46
N ILE A 625 29.09 0.58 1.91
CA ILE A 625 28.84 1.13 0.58
C ILE A 625 28.80 0.03 -0.48
N ASP A 626 29.67 -0.97 -0.37
CA ASP A 626 29.79 -2.07 -1.33
C ASP A 626 28.96 -3.31 -0.94
N SER A 627 28.04 -3.19 0.05
CA SER A 627 27.13 -4.28 0.41
C SER A 627 26.33 -4.77 -0.82
N PRO A 628 26.08 -6.09 -0.92
CA PRO A 628 25.21 -6.66 -1.95
C PRO A 628 23.77 -6.18 -1.84
N LEU A 629 23.31 -5.77 -0.65
CA LEU A 629 22.02 -5.14 -0.46
C LEU A 629 22.09 -3.67 -0.88
N GLU A 630 21.49 -3.33 -2.02
CA GLU A 630 21.55 -1.97 -2.59
C GLU A 630 20.98 -0.92 -1.62
N GLU A 631 19.93 -1.24 -0.86
CA GLU A 631 19.33 -0.35 0.12
C GLU A 631 20.31 0.04 1.23
N LEU A 632 21.08 -0.93 1.77
CA LEU A 632 22.11 -0.65 2.78
C LEU A 632 23.15 0.32 2.25
N GLY A 633 23.61 0.11 1.01
CA GLY A 633 24.59 1.01 0.37
C GLY A 633 24.05 2.43 0.16
N ILE A 634 22.78 2.57 -0.23
CA ILE A 634 22.11 3.87 -0.42
C ILE A 634 21.96 4.60 0.92
N GLU A 635 21.38 3.95 1.93
CA GLU A 635 21.17 4.57 3.25
C GLU A 635 22.50 4.94 3.92
N THR A 636 23.53 4.09 3.75
CA THR A 636 24.89 4.39 4.23
C THR A 636 25.49 5.63 3.55
N LEU A 637 25.34 5.76 2.24
CA LEU A 637 25.81 6.94 1.51
C LEU A 637 25.05 8.21 1.93
N LYS A 638 23.74 8.13 2.20
CA LYS A 638 22.96 9.25 2.75
C LYS A 638 23.48 9.67 4.13
N LEU A 639 23.76 8.70 5.00
CA LEU A 639 24.33 8.96 6.32
C LEU A 639 25.72 9.60 6.22
N LEU A 640 26.61 9.04 5.38
CA LEU A 640 27.96 9.57 5.15
C LEU A 640 27.90 10.99 4.56
N LEU A 641 26.98 11.25 3.65
CA LEU A 641 26.77 12.59 3.08
C LEU A 641 26.40 13.61 4.17
N THR A 642 25.53 13.25 5.12
CA THR A 642 25.23 14.11 6.28
C THR A 642 26.44 14.30 7.18
N LEU A 643 27.23 13.25 7.43
CA LEU A 643 28.42 13.30 8.27
C LEU A 643 29.57 14.10 7.64
N THR A 644 29.59 14.35 6.32
CA THR A 644 30.64 15.15 5.66
C THR A 644 30.75 16.55 6.25
N THR A 645 29.64 17.15 6.68
CA THR A 645 29.62 18.49 7.28
C THR A 645 30.37 18.57 8.61
N TYR A 646 30.46 17.45 9.35
CA TYR A 646 31.01 17.38 10.69
C TYR A 646 32.39 16.70 10.77
N MET A 647 32.66 15.75 9.89
CA MET A 647 33.89 14.95 9.94
C MET A 647 34.45 14.61 8.55
N GLY A 648 34.20 15.43 7.54
CA GLY A 648 34.54 15.17 6.16
C GLY A 648 36.03 14.85 5.92
N HIS A 649 36.95 15.49 6.66
CA HIS A 649 38.39 15.18 6.55
C HIS A 649 38.70 13.74 6.95
N ILE A 650 38.14 13.30 8.10
CA ILE A 650 38.31 11.92 8.59
C ILE A 650 37.72 10.92 7.59
N LEU A 651 36.52 11.20 7.05
CA LEU A 651 35.92 10.35 6.04
C LEU A 651 36.74 10.26 4.76
N ALA A 652 37.29 11.37 4.29
CA ALA A 652 38.16 11.41 3.12
C ALA A 652 39.45 10.56 3.32
N ASP A 653 40.09 10.69 4.50
CA ASP A 653 41.31 9.93 4.81
C ASP A 653 41.00 8.42 4.96
N LYS A 654 39.88 8.05 5.62
CA LYS A 654 39.50 6.65 5.74
C LYS A 654 39.11 6.05 4.39
N LEU A 655 38.44 6.83 3.52
CA LEU A 655 38.10 6.39 2.16
C LEU A 655 39.35 6.08 1.32
N CYS A 656 40.39 6.92 1.41
CA CYS A 656 41.65 6.68 0.72
C CYS A 656 42.37 5.43 1.22
N ASN A 657 42.22 5.09 2.51
CA ASN A 657 42.91 3.94 3.12
C ASN A 657 42.11 2.62 2.94
N THR A 658 40.86 2.65 2.46
CA THR A 658 40.07 1.46 2.21
C THR A 658 40.34 0.91 0.81
N THR A 659 40.69 -0.37 0.70
CA THR A 659 41.00 -1.04 -0.57
C THR A 659 39.84 -0.96 -1.56
N GLY A 660 40.11 -0.55 -2.80
CA GLY A 660 39.08 -0.44 -3.86
C GLY A 660 38.26 0.85 -3.80
N GLN A 661 38.47 1.69 -2.78
CA GLN A 661 37.86 3.02 -2.69
C GLN A 661 38.96 4.09 -2.99
N PRO A 662 38.63 5.22 -3.58
CA PRO A 662 37.32 5.75 -4.04
C PRO A 662 36.90 5.32 -5.44
N GLU A 663 37.60 4.38 -6.07
CA GLU A 663 37.32 3.95 -7.46
C GLU A 663 35.90 3.43 -7.66
N ASN A 664 35.41 2.62 -6.71
CA ASN A 664 34.10 2.02 -6.78
C ASN A 664 32.94 3.04 -6.70
N LEU A 665 33.20 4.25 -6.20
CA LEU A 665 32.18 5.29 -6.06
C LEU A 665 31.91 6.05 -7.37
N ILE A 666 32.84 6.04 -8.34
CA ILE A 666 32.63 6.64 -9.65
C ILE A 666 32.19 5.53 -10.62
N LYS A 667 30.91 5.29 -10.74
CA LYS A 667 30.31 4.34 -11.70
C LYS A 667 29.55 5.09 -12.77
N PHE A 668 29.62 4.57 -14.00
CA PHE A 668 28.93 5.14 -15.15
C PHE A 668 27.73 4.27 -15.52
N PRO A 669 26.58 4.85 -15.79
CA PRO A 669 25.42 4.09 -16.26
C PRO A 669 25.72 3.52 -17.65
N HIS A 670 25.42 2.24 -17.87
CA HIS A 670 25.41 1.65 -19.20
C HIS A 670 24.29 2.29 -20.03
N GLU A 671 24.45 2.35 -21.36
CA GLU A 671 23.50 3.00 -22.28
C GLU A 671 22.06 2.50 -22.17
N THR A 672 21.88 1.27 -21.68
CA THR A 672 20.59 0.59 -21.57
C THR A 672 19.95 0.59 -20.17
N THR A 673 20.67 1.06 -19.14
CA THR A 673 20.19 0.99 -17.75
C THR A 673 19.79 2.38 -17.23
N GLN A 674 18.68 2.41 -16.46
CA GLN A 674 18.30 3.63 -15.73
C GLN A 674 19.37 3.97 -14.68
N LEU A 675 19.55 5.26 -14.43
CA LEU A 675 20.49 5.76 -13.44
C LEU A 675 20.02 5.35 -12.02
N SER A 676 20.86 4.57 -11.32
CA SER A 676 20.59 4.15 -9.95
C SER A 676 20.74 5.33 -8.97
N GLU A 677 19.89 5.36 -7.93
CA GLU A 677 20.01 6.30 -6.81
C GLU A 677 21.40 6.23 -6.16
N LYS A 678 21.93 5.03 -5.99
CA LYS A 678 23.25 4.78 -5.40
C LYS A 678 24.36 5.54 -6.12
N PHE A 679 24.36 5.55 -7.46
CA PHE A 679 25.39 6.28 -8.24
C PHE A 679 25.29 7.78 -8.07
N ALA A 680 24.07 8.31 -8.02
CA ALA A 680 23.86 9.74 -7.84
C ALA A 680 24.34 10.22 -6.47
N ILE A 681 23.98 9.49 -5.40
CA ILE A 681 24.38 9.85 -4.04
C ILE A 681 25.88 9.64 -3.84
N ALA A 682 26.48 8.58 -4.42
CA ALA A 682 27.93 8.34 -4.36
C ALA A 682 28.74 9.47 -5.00
N ALA A 683 28.31 9.95 -6.17
CA ALA A 683 28.94 11.10 -6.82
C ALA A 683 28.81 12.39 -5.97
N LYS A 684 27.59 12.62 -5.40
CA LYS A 684 27.36 13.76 -4.50
C LYS A 684 28.20 13.67 -3.22
N PHE A 685 28.33 12.49 -2.62
CA PHE A 685 29.18 12.25 -1.45
C PHE A 685 30.63 12.62 -1.73
N LEU A 686 31.22 12.12 -2.83
CA LEU A 686 32.58 12.50 -3.25
C LEU A 686 32.73 14.01 -3.48
N ALA A 687 31.73 14.63 -4.09
CA ALA A 687 31.72 16.07 -4.33
C ALA A 687 31.72 16.90 -3.03
N MET A 688 31.00 16.43 -2.00
CA MET A 688 30.83 17.15 -0.73
C MET A 688 31.97 16.96 0.27
N LEU A 689 32.82 15.96 0.10
CA LEU A 689 34.03 15.81 0.92
C LEU A 689 34.94 17.04 0.77
N PRO A 690 35.82 17.39 1.77
CA PRO A 690 36.65 18.58 1.72
C PRO A 690 37.49 18.67 0.43
N HIS A 691 37.35 19.75 -0.33
CA HIS A 691 37.93 19.90 -1.67
C HIS A 691 39.46 20.02 -1.61
N GLN A 692 40.00 20.49 -0.49
CA GLN A 692 41.44 20.69 -0.30
C GLN A 692 42.20 19.40 0.08
N ASN A 693 41.48 18.26 0.24
CA ASN A 693 42.13 16.98 0.55
C ASN A 693 42.90 16.46 -0.67
N LEU A 694 44.23 16.74 -0.71
CA LEU A 694 45.08 16.35 -1.81
C LEU A 694 45.21 14.84 -1.99
N PRO A 695 45.36 14.01 -0.92
CA PRO A 695 45.37 12.56 -1.07
C PRO A 695 44.15 12.01 -1.82
N LEU A 696 42.95 12.46 -1.49
CA LEU A 696 41.72 12.04 -2.15
C LEU A 696 41.71 12.52 -3.62
N ASN A 697 42.11 13.75 -3.90
CA ASN A 697 42.15 14.28 -5.27
C ASN A 697 43.16 13.51 -6.15
N LEU A 698 44.31 13.12 -5.60
CA LEU A 698 45.28 12.28 -6.29
C LEU A 698 44.76 10.85 -6.49
N ALA A 699 44.11 10.26 -5.48
CA ALA A 699 43.50 8.95 -5.63
C ALA A 699 42.46 8.96 -6.77
N LEU A 700 41.56 9.97 -6.80
CA LEU A 700 40.59 10.12 -7.89
C LEU A 700 41.24 10.36 -9.26
N LEU A 701 42.37 11.11 -9.32
CA LEU A 701 43.13 11.31 -10.55
C LEU A 701 43.71 10.00 -11.09
N TYR A 702 44.30 9.17 -10.22
CA TYR A 702 44.92 7.88 -10.60
C TYR A 702 43.90 6.84 -11.08
N THR A 703 42.64 7.01 -10.78
CA THR A 703 41.61 6.14 -11.37
C THR A 703 41.52 6.26 -12.90
N GLY A 704 42.02 7.35 -13.48
CA GLY A 704 41.92 7.63 -14.91
C GLY A 704 40.49 7.88 -15.42
N ARG A 705 39.48 7.99 -14.54
CA ARG A 705 38.04 8.05 -14.89
C ARG A 705 37.54 9.46 -15.20
N ILE A 706 38.34 10.52 -14.95
CA ILE A 706 37.90 11.91 -15.11
C ILE A 706 37.50 12.27 -16.56
N PRO A 707 38.18 11.81 -17.62
CA PRO A 707 37.74 12.04 -18.99
C PRO A 707 36.34 11.43 -19.24
N ALA A 708 36.07 10.23 -18.71
CA ALA A 708 34.77 9.59 -18.81
C ALA A 708 33.69 10.36 -18.00
N VAL A 709 34.02 10.95 -16.84
CA VAL A 709 33.12 11.86 -16.10
C VAL A 709 32.68 13.01 -16.98
N ILE A 710 33.63 13.67 -17.67
CA ILE A 710 33.32 14.79 -18.56
C ILE A 710 32.46 14.35 -19.76
N GLN A 711 32.76 13.19 -20.33
CA GLN A 711 31.93 12.63 -21.40
C GLN A 711 30.52 12.38 -20.91
N THR A 712 30.33 11.75 -19.75
CA THR A 712 29.03 11.51 -19.17
C THR A 712 28.25 12.81 -18.90
N ILE A 713 28.90 13.86 -18.41
CA ILE A 713 28.34 15.19 -18.24
C ILE A 713 27.79 15.70 -19.58
N ASN A 714 28.61 15.61 -20.66
CA ASN A 714 28.20 16.05 -21.99
C ASN A 714 27.02 15.22 -22.54
N ASP A 715 27.08 13.90 -22.36
CA ASP A 715 26.02 12.98 -22.83
C ASP A 715 24.69 13.27 -22.12
N ILE A 716 24.72 13.55 -20.82
CA ILE A 716 23.51 13.95 -20.07
C ILE A 716 22.92 15.26 -20.61
N GLN A 717 23.78 16.22 -20.96
CA GLN A 717 23.33 17.52 -21.47
C GLN A 717 22.78 17.47 -22.91
N VAL A 718 23.26 16.55 -23.75
CA VAL A 718 22.85 16.43 -25.14
C VAL A 718 21.61 15.55 -25.29
N SER A 719 21.42 14.54 -24.43
CA SER A 719 20.32 13.61 -24.53
C SER A 719 19.04 14.16 -23.87
N VAL A 720 18.12 14.68 -24.68
CA VAL A 720 16.77 15.14 -24.29
C VAL A 720 15.92 14.02 -23.64
N THR A 721 16.32 12.77 -23.78
CA THR A 721 15.56 11.57 -23.34
C THR A 721 15.93 11.03 -21.98
N ARG A 722 16.95 11.54 -21.30
CA ARG A 722 17.40 11.05 -19.99
C ARG A 722 16.88 11.91 -18.82
N THR A 723 15.57 12.15 -18.77
CA THR A 723 14.92 12.79 -17.61
C THR A 723 14.59 11.74 -16.54
N GLY A 724 15.60 11.20 -15.91
CA GLY A 724 15.44 10.31 -14.75
C GLY A 724 15.37 11.10 -13.43
N ARG A 725 14.66 10.56 -12.45
CA ARG A 725 14.51 11.17 -11.11
C ARG A 725 15.84 11.60 -10.46
N PHE A 726 16.94 10.88 -10.72
CA PHE A 726 18.23 11.12 -10.09
C PHE A 726 19.24 11.83 -10.98
N THR A 727 18.87 12.21 -12.21
CA THR A 727 19.81 12.78 -13.21
C THR A 727 20.43 14.09 -12.74
N ASN A 728 19.63 14.99 -12.15
CA ASN A 728 20.16 16.27 -11.65
C ASN A 728 21.12 16.04 -10.49
N LEU A 729 20.77 15.21 -9.50
CA LEU A 729 21.64 14.89 -8.37
C LEU A 729 22.96 14.28 -8.81
N TYR A 730 22.92 13.39 -9.80
CA TYR A 730 24.12 12.77 -10.37
C TYR A 730 25.01 13.79 -11.10
N LEU A 731 24.40 14.65 -11.92
CA LEU A 731 25.10 15.72 -12.62
C LEU A 731 25.77 16.69 -11.64
N GLU A 732 25.08 17.10 -10.58
CA GLU A 732 25.62 17.92 -9.49
C GLU A 732 26.81 17.25 -8.83
N GLY A 733 26.73 15.95 -8.56
CA GLY A 733 27.82 15.16 -8.02
C GLY A 733 29.03 15.14 -8.95
N LEU A 734 28.84 14.85 -10.24
CA LEU A 734 29.93 14.79 -11.24
C LEU A 734 30.61 16.16 -11.42
N VAL A 735 29.82 17.24 -11.51
CA VAL A 735 30.35 18.60 -11.62
C VAL A 735 31.11 18.98 -10.33
N GLY A 736 30.59 18.64 -9.15
CA GLY A 736 31.24 18.84 -7.88
C GLY A 736 32.61 18.10 -7.78
N ILE A 737 32.71 16.88 -8.35
CA ILE A 737 33.99 16.17 -8.46
C ILE A 737 35.00 16.97 -9.32
N LEU A 738 34.57 17.58 -10.43
CA LEU A 738 35.44 18.42 -11.24
C LEU A 738 35.90 19.69 -10.48
N VAL A 739 35.00 20.32 -9.73
CA VAL A 739 35.27 21.50 -8.90
C VAL A 739 36.32 21.20 -7.83
N ARG A 740 36.39 20.00 -7.27
CA ARG A 740 37.38 19.58 -6.29
C ARG A 740 38.79 19.78 -6.83
N PHE A 741 39.05 19.39 -8.07
CA PHE A 741 40.38 19.52 -8.69
C PHE A 741 40.81 20.99 -8.86
N THR A 742 39.85 21.90 -9.01
CA THR A 742 40.15 23.32 -9.16
C THR A 742 40.75 23.97 -7.89
N THR A 743 40.60 23.33 -6.72
CA THR A 743 41.17 23.82 -5.45
C THR A 743 42.62 23.37 -5.21
N THR A 744 43.10 22.36 -5.96
CA THR A 744 44.45 21.77 -5.81
C THR A 744 45.28 21.89 -7.08
N LEU A 745 45.04 22.93 -7.91
CA LEU A 745 45.76 23.19 -9.17
C LEU A 745 47.26 23.50 -8.99
N TYR A 746 47.74 23.72 -7.77
CA TYR A 746 49.18 23.84 -7.48
C TYR A 746 49.91 22.50 -7.67
N GLU A 747 49.19 21.35 -7.67
CA GLU A 747 49.77 20.05 -7.98
C GLU A 747 49.86 19.87 -9.51
N ARG A 748 51.07 19.55 -9.99
CA ARG A 748 51.37 19.50 -11.43
C ARG A 748 50.51 18.52 -12.21
N GLN A 749 50.23 17.36 -11.65
CA GLN A 749 49.43 16.31 -12.32
C GLN A 749 47.96 16.75 -12.47
N ILE A 750 47.41 17.40 -11.44
CA ILE A 750 46.04 17.94 -11.46
C ILE A 750 45.93 19.10 -12.46
N LEU A 751 46.95 19.95 -12.50
CA LEU A 751 47.02 21.04 -13.46
C LEU A 751 47.03 20.51 -14.91
N GLN A 752 47.83 19.45 -15.18
CA GLN A 752 47.87 18.81 -16.48
C GLN A 752 46.51 18.18 -16.87
N LEU A 753 45.80 17.54 -15.92
CA LEU A 753 44.47 17.01 -16.14
C LEU A 753 43.48 18.14 -16.52
N ALA A 754 43.42 19.19 -15.71
CA ALA A 754 42.51 20.32 -15.92
C ALA A 754 42.74 21.00 -17.26
N SER A 755 44.02 21.14 -17.68
CA SER A 755 44.40 21.66 -18.98
C SER A 755 44.04 20.69 -20.10
N GLY A 756 44.40 19.41 -20.00
CA GLY A 756 44.16 18.40 -21.03
C GLY A 756 42.70 18.17 -21.31
N CYS A 757 41.85 18.32 -20.29
CA CYS A 757 40.39 18.19 -20.41
C CYS A 757 39.66 19.52 -20.62
N ASN A 758 40.38 20.64 -20.72
CA ASN A 758 39.82 21.99 -20.86
C ASN A 758 38.65 22.30 -19.91
N PHE A 759 38.87 22.22 -18.59
CA PHE A 759 37.86 22.45 -17.55
C PHE A 759 37.17 23.81 -17.71
N THR A 760 37.89 24.84 -18.19
CA THR A 760 37.29 26.17 -18.41
C THR A 760 36.12 26.10 -19.41
N LEU A 761 36.32 25.39 -20.52
CA LEU A 761 35.28 25.23 -21.54
C LEU A 761 34.10 24.38 -21.02
N VAL A 762 34.39 23.31 -20.28
CA VAL A 762 33.36 22.43 -19.68
C VAL A 762 32.43 23.24 -18.76
N PHE A 763 33.00 23.99 -17.79
CA PHE A 763 32.20 24.81 -16.88
C PHE A 763 31.45 25.94 -17.62
N THR A 764 32.09 26.55 -18.66
CA THR A 764 31.42 27.59 -19.47
C THR A 764 30.20 27.05 -20.22
N GLN A 765 30.27 25.81 -20.72
CA GLN A 765 29.16 25.16 -21.39
C GLN A 765 28.03 24.80 -20.41
N LEU A 766 28.40 24.38 -19.18
CA LEU A 766 27.46 24.06 -18.12
C LEU A 766 26.60 25.25 -17.68
N LEU A 767 27.20 26.46 -17.62
CA LEU A 767 26.41 27.69 -17.34
C LEU A 767 25.26 27.94 -18.33
N MET A 768 25.41 27.44 -19.58
CA MET A 768 24.39 27.66 -20.61
C MET A 768 23.30 26.61 -20.67
N ARG A 769 23.64 25.35 -20.40
CA ARG A 769 22.83 24.18 -20.73
C ARG A 769 22.24 23.50 -19.51
N ALA A 770 22.74 23.83 -18.30
CA ALA A 770 22.29 23.18 -17.10
C ALA A 770 20.90 23.67 -16.68
N THR A 771 20.06 22.70 -16.29
CA THR A 771 18.72 22.93 -15.74
C THR A 771 18.74 23.04 -14.21
N SER A 772 19.83 22.62 -13.56
CA SER A 772 20.00 22.67 -12.10
C SER A 772 20.77 23.91 -11.69
N ASP A 773 20.20 24.70 -10.77
CA ASP A 773 20.85 25.86 -10.15
C ASP A 773 22.19 25.50 -9.52
N GLU A 774 22.25 24.35 -8.84
CA GLU A 774 23.47 23.88 -8.18
C GLU A 774 24.58 23.59 -9.18
N VAL A 775 24.28 23.04 -10.35
CA VAL A 775 25.26 22.83 -11.41
C VAL A 775 25.81 24.16 -11.94
N GLN A 776 24.94 25.16 -12.11
CA GLN A 776 25.35 26.49 -12.53
C GLN A 776 26.23 27.15 -11.44
N ARG A 777 25.83 27.04 -10.17
CA ARG A 777 26.60 27.55 -9.04
C ARG A 777 28.00 26.91 -8.95
N LEU A 778 28.07 25.58 -8.99
CA LEU A 778 29.34 24.84 -8.98
C LEU A 778 30.22 25.19 -10.17
N SER A 779 29.64 25.37 -11.34
CA SER A 779 30.38 25.76 -12.55
C SER A 779 30.98 27.17 -12.42
N ALA A 780 30.24 28.13 -11.88
CA ALA A 780 30.74 29.47 -11.60
C ALA A 780 31.89 29.45 -10.56
N ILE A 781 31.77 28.64 -9.48
CA ILE A 781 32.85 28.42 -8.50
C ILE A 781 34.08 27.80 -9.17
N GLY A 782 33.88 26.79 -10.04
CA GLY A 782 34.98 26.20 -10.79
C GLY A 782 35.71 27.21 -11.67
N LEU A 783 34.99 28.07 -12.38
CA LEU A 783 35.53 29.16 -13.19
C LEU A 783 36.28 30.21 -12.34
N GLU A 784 35.75 30.56 -11.15
CA GLU A 784 36.43 31.44 -10.20
C GLU A 784 37.81 30.89 -9.85
N LYS A 785 37.93 29.64 -9.41
CA LYS A 785 39.22 29.02 -9.01
C LYS A 785 40.18 28.88 -10.17
N LEU A 786 39.70 28.51 -11.36
CA LEU A 786 40.52 28.46 -12.59
C LEU A 786 41.03 29.85 -12.98
N SER A 787 40.20 30.88 -12.90
CA SER A 787 40.58 32.26 -13.19
C SER A 787 41.68 32.81 -12.27
N VAL A 788 41.55 32.51 -10.96
CA VAL A 788 42.62 32.88 -10.01
C VAL A 788 43.95 32.25 -10.41
N GLN A 789 43.97 30.99 -10.87
CA GLN A 789 45.20 30.33 -11.33
C GLN A 789 45.70 30.90 -12.66
N SER A 790 44.80 31.37 -13.52
CA SER A 790 45.12 32.00 -14.80
C SER A 790 46.15 33.14 -14.67
N ILE A 791 46.09 33.90 -13.59
CA ILE A 791 47.01 35.02 -13.30
C ILE A 791 48.43 34.56 -13.24
N THR A 792 48.71 33.38 -12.69
CA THR A 792 50.05 32.83 -12.50
C THR A 792 50.58 32.11 -13.76
N LEU A 793 49.64 31.58 -14.58
CA LEU A 793 50.01 30.79 -15.78
C LEU A 793 50.17 31.65 -17.03
N SER A 794 49.64 32.86 -17.09
CA SER A 794 49.73 33.75 -18.22
C SER A 794 51.15 34.34 -18.30
N LYS A 795 51.90 33.99 -19.32
CA LYS A 795 53.28 34.46 -19.54
C LYS A 795 53.29 35.60 -20.57
N PRO A 796 54.10 36.64 -20.35
CA PRO A 796 54.32 37.68 -21.37
C PRO A 796 54.85 37.04 -22.65
N PRO A 797 54.56 37.61 -23.85
CA PRO A 797 55.07 37.07 -25.10
C PRO A 797 56.52 37.10 -25.12
N GLN A 798 57.18 35.97 -25.29
CA GLN A 798 58.64 35.94 -25.47
C GLN A 798 58.99 36.55 -26.83
N ILE A 799 59.48 37.79 -26.84
CA ILE A 799 60.04 38.40 -28.01
C ILE A 799 61.40 37.70 -28.24
N LYS A 800 61.43 36.71 -29.12
CA LYS A 800 62.71 36.18 -29.62
C LYS A 800 63.39 37.33 -30.27
N ARG A 801 64.34 37.98 -29.55
CA ARG A 801 65.31 38.85 -30.13
C ARG A 801 66.10 37.97 -31.07
N VAL A 802 65.79 37.99 -32.35
CA VAL A 802 66.65 37.45 -33.38
C VAL A 802 67.88 38.31 -33.33
N LYS A 803 69.03 37.79 -32.79
CA LYS A 803 70.33 38.39 -32.94
C LYS A 803 70.62 38.39 -34.44
N PHE A 804 70.43 39.57 -35.07
CA PHE A 804 70.98 39.79 -36.40
C PHE A 804 72.49 39.69 -36.34
N MET A 805 73.01 38.53 -36.68
CA MET A 805 74.41 38.44 -37.11
C MET A 805 74.49 39.24 -38.42
N LYS A 806 75.37 40.33 -38.35
CA LYS A 806 75.76 41.06 -39.52
C LYS A 806 76.49 40.12 -40.45
N LEU A 807 75.80 39.64 -41.50
CA LEU A 807 76.39 39.04 -42.65
C LEU A 807 75.91 39.74 -43.93
N PHE A 808 76.87 40.06 -44.69
CA PHE A 808 77.01 40.93 -45.89
C PHE A 808 75.96 40.67 -46.97
N TYR A 809 75.57 41.79 -47.65
CA TYR A 809 75.09 41.94 -49.04
C TYR A 809 74.18 40.84 -49.59
N ILE A 810 72.82 41.10 -49.55
CA ILE A 810 71.91 40.46 -50.47
C ILE A 810 71.08 41.55 -51.19
N PRO A 811 70.94 41.49 -52.52
CA PRO A 811 70.30 42.54 -53.31
C PRO A 811 68.85 42.77 -53.00
N ARG A 812 68.41 43.99 -53.04
CA ARG A 812 67.09 44.53 -52.77
C ARG A 812 65.87 43.90 -53.52
N LEU A 813 66.14 42.96 -54.42
CA LEU A 813 65.10 42.37 -55.29
C LEU A 813 64.38 41.13 -54.70
N LEU A 814 64.81 40.55 -53.58
CA LEU A 814 64.27 39.38 -52.98
C LEU A 814 63.40 39.67 -51.70
N LEU A 815 63.16 40.93 -51.38
CA LEU A 815 62.43 41.36 -50.21
C LEU A 815 60.93 41.40 -50.41
N PHE A 816 60.42 41.10 -51.64
CA PHE A 816 58.99 41.12 -51.96
C PHE A 816 58.29 39.78 -51.84
N LEU A 817 58.98 38.66 -51.59
CA LEU A 817 58.33 37.31 -51.59
C LEU A 817 58.20 36.65 -50.21
N THR A 818 58.56 37.34 -49.15
CA THR A 818 58.32 36.80 -47.79
C THR A 818 57.44 37.76 -46.93
N LYS A 819 56.27 38.14 -47.44
CA LYS A 819 55.19 38.52 -46.55
C LYS A 819 54.57 37.24 -45.97
N GLN A 820 55.36 36.52 -45.14
CA GLN A 820 54.72 35.69 -44.11
C GLN A 820 53.85 36.63 -43.25
N LYS A 821 52.57 36.47 -43.30
CA LYS A 821 51.69 37.07 -42.37
C LYS A 821 52.13 36.68 -40.96
N GLN A 822 52.91 37.60 -40.33
CA GLN A 822 53.12 37.52 -38.86
C GLN A 822 51.70 37.48 -38.26
N LYS A 823 51.29 36.32 -37.80
CA LYS A 823 50.15 36.23 -36.90
C LYS A 823 50.42 37.21 -35.77
N LYS A 824 49.71 38.34 -35.72
CA LYS A 824 49.75 39.22 -34.55
C LYS A 824 49.46 38.35 -33.33
N ILE A 825 50.44 38.19 -32.47
CA ILE A 825 50.21 37.51 -31.19
C ILE A 825 49.21 38.40 -30.44
N GLN A 826 48.00 37.92 -30.31
CA GLN A 826 46.95 38.66 -29.64
C GLN A 826 47.19 38.48 -28.12
N VAL A 827 47.57 39.58 -27.50
CA VAL A 827 47.81 39.65 -26.06
C VAL A 827 46.49 39.85 -25.38
N CYS A 828 46.24 39.08 -24.33
CA CYS A 828 45.00 39.17 -23.55
C CYS A 828 44.87 40.52 -22.87
N SER A 829 43.70 41.16 -22.96
CA SER A 829 43.41 42.44 -22.34
C SER A 829 43.47 42.42 -20.81
N VAL A 830 43.23 41.27 -20.20
CA VAL A 830 43.20 41.10 -18.72
C VAL A 830 44.60 40.75 -18.19
N HIS A 831 45.30 39.78 -18.79
CA HIS A 831 46.48 39.17 -18.21
C HIS A 831 47.82 39.68 -18.80
N LYS A 832 47.81 40.56 -19.81
CA LYS A 832 49.01 41.03 -20.53
C LYS A 832 49.89 39.95 -21.13
N GLY A 833 49.37 38.72 -21.23
CA GLY A 833 50.08 37.56 -21.73
C GLY A 833 49.38 36.88 -22.88
N VAL A 834 49.97 35.82 -23.41
CA VAL A 834 49.33 34.92 -24.36
C VAL A 834 48.50 33.95 -23.61
N CYS A 835 47.16 34.08 -23.70
CA CYS A 835 46.20 33.28 -22.99
C CYS A 835 45.46 32.29 -23.89
N SER A 836 45.00 31.17 -23.30
CA SER A 836 44.10 30.22 -23.88
C SER A 836 43.19 29.62 -22.81
N SER A 837 42.04 29.15 -23.22
CA SER A 837 41.07 28.53 -22.29
C SER A 837 41.55 27.19 -21.72
N ASP A 838 42.39 26.46 -22.43
CA ASP A 838 42.95 25.17 -22.04
C ASP A 838 44.18 25.27 -21.16
N THR A 839 45.23 25.97 -21.60
CA THR A 839 46.54 25.98 -20.92
C THR A 839 46.67 27.04 -19.85
N THR A 840 45.94 28.13 -19.92
CA THR A 840 45.97 29.23 -18.95
C THR A 840 44.63 29.51 -18.27
N PHE A 841 43.61 28.78 -18.56
CA PHE A 841 42.25 28.88 -17.98
C PHE A 841 41.63 30.29 -18.09
N CYS A 842 41.96 31.01 -19.18
CA CYS A 842 41.49 32.39 -19.36
C CYS A 842 39.98 32.45 -19.65
N LEU A 843 39.23 33.14 -18.78
CA LEU A 843 37.76 33.30 -18.92
C LEU A 843 37.38 34.11 -20.17
N VAL A 844 38.25 35.05 -20.60
CA VAL A 844 37.99 35.88 -21.79
C VAL A 844 38.11 35.04 -23.06
N ASP A 845 39.18 34.24 -23.18
CA ASP A 845 39.40 33.33 -24.31
C ASP A 845 38.28 32.26 -24.39
N ALA A 846 37.81 31.75 -23.24
CA ALA A 846 36.73 30.79 -23.13
C ALA A 846 35.33 31.40 -23.41
N LYS A 847 35.20 32.73 -23.59
CA LYS A 847 33.94 33.45 -23.64
C LYS A 847 33.02 33.19 -22.42
N ALA A 848 33.64 32.92 -21.26
CA ALA A 848 32.92 32.64 -20.05
C ALA A 848 32.25 33.89 -19.43
N VAL A 849 32.85 35.06 -19.67
CA VAL A 849 32.37 36.34 -19.10
C VAL A 849 30.93 36.64 -19.51
N GLU A 850 30.59 36.50 -20.81
CA GLU A 850 29.22 36.69 -21.30
C GLU A 850 28.20 35.77 -20.61
N ARG A 851 28.64 34.53 -20.30
CA ARG A 851 27.77 33.54 -19.63
C ARG A 851 27.61 33.83 -18.15
N LEU A 852 28.67 34.25 -17.48
CA LEU A 852 28.62 34.69 -16.10
C LEU A 852 27.71 35.94 -15.95
N LEU A 853 27.74 36.88 -16.92
CA LEU A 853 26.81 38.00 -16.93
C LEU A 853 25.35 37.58 -17.10
N ALA A 854 25.05 36.56 -17.89
CA ALA A 854 23.71 36.01 -18.00
C ALA A 854 23.23 35.39 -16.66
N CYS A 855 24.11 34.77 -15.89
CA CYS A 855 23.79 34.25 -14.58
C CYS A 855 23.45 35.33 -13.53
N LEU A 856 23.77 36.60 -13.76
CA LEU A 856 23.38 37.68 -12.85
C LEU A 856 21.88 37.97 -12.84
N TYR A 857 21.13 37.46 -13.81
CA TYR A 857 19.64 37.52 -13.85
C TYR A 857 18.98 36.27 -13.30
N HIS A 858 19.75 35.37 -12.66
CA HIS A 858 19.19 34.15 -12.10
C HIS A 858 18.37 34.41 -10.84
N GLU A 859 17.27 33.69 -10.65
CA GLU A 859 16.40 33.81 -9.48
C GLU A 859 17.11 33.40 -8.18
N ASN A 860 17.99 32.40 -8.26
CA ASN A 860 18.75 31.90 -7.12
C ASN A 860 19.97 32.79 -6.83
N GLY A 861 19.95 33.48 -5.67
CA GLY A 861 21.03 34.36 -5.23
C GLY A 861 22.40 33.71 -5.09
N GLU A 862 22.50 32.42 -4.76
CA GLU A 862 23.75 31.70 -4.65
C GLU A 862 24.45 31.54 -6.03
N VAL A 863 23.70 31.37 -7.09
CA VAL A 863 24.21 31.36 -8.47
C VAL A 863 24.75 32.73 -8.86
N VAL A 864 24.00 33.77 -8.51
CA VAL A 864 24.41 35.19 -8.76
C VAL A 864 25.68 35.50 -8.00
N GLU A 865 25.77 35.14 -6.72
CA GLU A 865 26.98 35.37 -5.90
C GLU A 865 28.23 34.65 -6.47
N ALA A 866 28.08 33.39 -6.86
CA ALA A 866 29.15 32.63 -7.49
C ALA A 866 29.58 33.26 -8.81
N ALA A 867 28.66 33.73 -9.63
CA ALA A 867 28.95 34.43 -10.87
C ALA A 867 29.69 35.77 -10.63
N LEU A 868 29.24 36.57 -9.66
CA LEU A 868 29.92 37.81 -9.24
C LEU A 868 31.35 37.54 -8.74
N SER A 869 31.51 36.43 -7.95
CA SER A 869 32.83 36.00 -7.47
C SER A 869 33.77 35.64 -8.61
N ALA A 870 33.29 34.92 -9.63
CA ALA A 870 34.09 34.59 -10.81
C ALA A 870 34.48 35.86 -11.61
N ILE A 871 33.53 36.79 -11.81
CA ILE A 871 33.79 38.06 -12.50
C ILE A 871 34.77 38.91 -11.71
N SER A 872 34.69 38.94 -10.38
CA SER A 872 35.59 39.74 -9.54
C SER A 872 37.08 39.37 -9.71
N THR A 873 37.38 38.10 -10.06
CA THR A 873 38.76 37.70 -10.32
C THR A 873 39.45 38.44 -11.48
N LEU A 874 38.65 38.97 -12.42
CA LEU A 874 39.14 39.81 -13.54
C LEU A 874 39.50 41.23 -13.12
N LEU A 875 39.17 41.63 -11.91
CA LEU A 875 39.43 42.96 -11.31
C LEU A 875 40.45 42.89 -10.15
N ASP A 876 41.11 41.74 -9.95
CA ASP A 876 42.15 41.55 -8.93
C ASP A 876 43.36 42.48 -9.19
N ASP A 877 44.08 42.91 -8.14
CA ASP A 877 45.22 43.78 -8.25
C ASP A 877 46.40 43.20 -9.07
N LYS A 878 46.38 41.89 -9.29
CA LYS A 878 47.42 41.16 -10.04
C LYS A 878 47.20 41.13 -11.56
N VAL A 879 46.04 41.57 -12.03
CA VAL A 879 45.70 41.69 -13.47
C VAL A 879 45.81 43.12 -13.93
N ASP A 880 45.66 43.37 -15.25
CA ASP A 880 45.53 44.74 -15.78
C ASP A 880 44.11 45.30 -15.52
N VAL A 881 43.91 45.84 -14.31
CA VAL A 881 42.61 46.30 -13.86
C VAL A 881 42.02 47.38 -14.80
N GLU A 882 42.86 48.26 -15.37
CA GLU A 882 42.41 49.34 -16.25
C GLU A 882 41.88 48.78 -17.60
N MET A 883 42.64 47.86 -18.21
CA MET A 883 42.16 47.18 -19.42
C MET A 883 40.98 46.27 -19.16
N SER A 884 40.96 45.59 -18.04
CA SER A 884 39.84 44.75 -17.62
C SER A 884 38.56 45.56 -17.42
N VAL A 885 38.64 46.69 -16.72
CA VAL A 885 37.50 47.58 -16.52
C VAL A 885 36.98 48.12 -17.85
N ASN A 886 37.88 48.48 -18.79
CA ASN A 886 37.44 48.96 -20.11
C ASN A 886 36.68 47.86 -20.89
N MET A 887 37.22 46.64 -20.91
CA MET A 887 36.57 45.47 -21.52
C MET A 887 35.18 45.18 -20.89
N LEU A 888 35.11 45.19 -19.57
CA LEU A 888 33.87 44.91 -18.84
C LEU A 888 32.87 46.07 -19.00
N ASN A 889 33.30 47.33 -19.18
CA ASN A 889 32.45 48.45 -19.54
C ASN A 889 31.80 48.28 -20.91
N GLU A 890 32.53 47.74 -21.90
CA GLU A 890 31.95 47.42 -23.22
C GLU A 890 30.82 46.41 -23.11
N MET A 891 30.85 45.52 -22.09
CA MET A 891 29.82 44.54 -21.79
C MET A 891 28.71 45.05 -20.81
N ASN A 892 28.73 46.37 -20.48
CA ASN A 892 27.74 46.99 -19.58
C ASN A 892 27.60 46.35 -18.18
N ILE A 893 28.69 45.82 -17.62
CA ILE A 893 28.66 45.07 -16.35
C ILE A 893 28.06 45.87 -15.19
N ILE A 894 28.33 47.16 -15.11
CA ILE A 894 27.82 48.05 -14.06
C ILE A 894 26.31 48.03 -14.03
N HIS A 895 25.65 48.03 -15.20
CA HIS A 895 24.21 47.96 -15.29
C HIS A 895 23.70 46.62 -14.73
N HIS A 896 24.33 45.52 -15.05
CA HIS A 896 23.99 44.19 -14.54
C HIS A 896 24.16 44.11 -13.01
N VAL A 897 25.29 44.61 -12.46
CA VAL A 897 25.52 44.61 -11.01
C VAL A 897 24.51 45.52 -10.25
N LEU A 898 24.19 46.69 -10.81
CA LEU A 898 23.16 47.55 -10.22
C LEU A 898 21.76 46.90 -10.25
N ASN A 899 21.42 46.15 -11.29
CA ASN A 899 20.19 45.39 -11.33
C ASN A 899 20.14 44.27 -10.27
N VAL A 900 21.24 43.54 -10.04
CA VAL A 900 21.34 42.56 -8.93
C VAL A 900 21.00 43.23 -7.60
N LEU A 901 21.56 44.43 -7.32
CA LEU A 901 21.27 45.20 -6.09
C LEU A 901 19.79 45.65 -5.97
N LYS A 902 19.11 45.83 -7.10
CA LYS A 902 17.67 46.21 -7.12
C LYS A 902 16.76 45.00 -6.85
N GLU A 903 17.05 43.85 -7.47
CA GLU A 903 16.18 42.68 -7.45
C GLU A 903 16.38 41.85 -6.18
N GLN A 904 17.63 41.68 -5.73
CA GLN A 904 17.94 40.80 -4.59
C GLN A 904 18.30 41.60 -3.33
N LYS A 905 17.28 42.12 -2.64
CA LYS A 905 17.39 43.22 -1.69
C LYS A 905 18.09 42.96 -0.36
N GLN A 906 18.45 41.73 0.07
CA GLN A 906 18.95 41.49 1.45
C GLN A 906 19.94 40.36 1.63
N GLN A 907 20.68 39.96 0.62
CA GLN A 907 21.72 38.92 0.78
C GLN A 907 23.12 39.60 0.93
N GLU A 908 23.75 39.38 2.09
CA GLU A 908 25.00 40.03 2.48
C GLU A 908 26.17 39.68 1.55
N GLY A 909 26.28 38.42 1.14
CA GLY A 909 27.31 37.98 0.16
C GLY A 909 27.22 38.71 -1.18
N LEU A 910 26.00 38.95 -1.66
CA LEU A 910 25.73 39.70 -2.91
C LEU A 910 26.11 41.18 -2.75
N TRP A 911 25.84 41.80 -1.60
CA TRP A 911 26.24 43.16 -1.32
C TRP A 911 27.74 43.32 -1.34
N GLN A 912 28.47 42.44 -0.63
CA GLN A 912 29.94 42.47 -0.57
C GLN A 912 30.57 42.38 -1.96
N LYS A 913 30.16 41.41 -2.78
CA LYS A 913 30.70 41.21 -4.12
C LYS A 913 30.32 42.34 -5.07
N SER A 914 29.09 42.81 -5.06
CA SER A 914 28.60 43.91 -5.89
C SER A 914 29.30 45.22 -5.51
N PHE A 915 29.41 45.53 -4.22
CA PHE A 915 30.09 46.76 -3.74
C PHE A 915 31.59 46.70 -4.08
N TRP A 916 32.24 45.57 -3.95
CA TRP A 916 33.63 45.43 -4.32
C TRP A 916 33.85 45.70 -5.81
N ILE A 917 33.01 45.21 -6.69
CA ILE A 917 33.06 45.50 -8.13
C ILE A 917 32.81 46.99 -8.37
N ILE A 918 31.77 47.59 -7.79
CA ILE A 918 31.45 49.00 -7.92
C ILE A 918 32.64 49.88 -7.45
N GLU A 919 33.26 49.57 -6.33
CA GLU A 919 34.48 50.27 -5.82
C GLU A 919 35.61 50.26 -6.86
N ARG A 920 35.88 49.10 -7.46
CA ARG A 920 36.91 48.97 -8.51
C ARG A 920 36.62 49.83 -9.74
N PHE A 921 35.37 49.87 -10.18
CA PHE A 921 34.95 50.72 -11.29
C PHE A 921 35.02 52.18 -10.97
N LEU A 922 34.68 52.61 -9.76
CA LEU A 922 34.81 54.01 -9.31
C LEU A 922 36.29 54.44 -9.27
N MET A 923 37.18 53.51 -8.91
CA MET A 923 38.61 53.82 -8.79
C MET A 923 39.34 53.83 -10.14
N LYS A 924 38.94 52.99 -11.10
CA LYS A 924 39.69 52.71 -12.34
C LYS A 924 38.90 52.87 -13.63
N GLY A 925 37.58 53.04 -13.58
CA GLY A 925 36.66 53.05 -14.74
C GLY A 925 36.50 54.38 -15.46
N GLY A 926 37.22 55.44 -15.03
CA GLY A 926 37.12 56.76 -15.63
C GLY A 926 35.74 57.41 -15.52
N ASN A 927 35.55 58.53 -16.27
CA ASN A 927 34.34 59.33 -16.17
C ASN A 927 33.04 58.61 -16.60
N ARG A 928 33.11 57.67 -17.51
CA ARG A 928 31.90 56.95 -17.99
C ARG A 928 31.30 56.06 -16.90
N SER A 929 32.08 55.21 -16.29
CA SER A 929 31.62 54.30 -15.20
C SER A 929 31.14 55.12 -13.99
N SER A 930 31.89 56.17 -13.63
CA SER A 930 31.53 57.04 -12.52
C SER A 930 30.19 57.76 -12.78
N SER A 931 29.94 58.20 -14.03
CA SER A 931 28.67 58.79 -14.44
C SER A 931 27.50 57.79 -14.33
N ASP A 932 27.67 56.55 -14.83
CA ASP A 932 26.61 55.54 -14.82
C ASP A 932 26.25 55.09 -13.37
N ILE A 933 27.26 54.94 -12.50
CA ILE A 933 27.06 54.65 -11.08
C ILE A 933 26.37 55.80 -10.36
N SER A 934 26.75 57.08 -10.63
CA SER A 934 26.19 58.25 -9.95
C SER A 934 24.75 58.56 -10.38
N LYS A 935 24.30 58.17 -11.56
CA LYS A 935 22.94 58.32 -12.08
C LYS A 935 21.95 57.31 -11.50
N ASP A 936 22.43 56.20 -10.92
CA ASP A 936 21.53 55.19 -10.35
C ASP A 936 20.87 55.72 -9.07
N ARG A 937 19.52 55.77 -9.07
CA ARG A 937 18.70 56.32 -7.97
C ARG A 937 18.60 55.34 -6.78
N PHE A 938 18.80 54.04 -6.97
CA PHE A 938 18.61 53.00 -5.95
C PHE A 938 19.89 52.72 -5.17
N LEU A 939 21.05 52.89 -5.80
CA LEU A 939 22.34 52.59 -5.17
C LEU A 939 22.57 53.34 -3.86
N PRO A 940 22.30 54.68 -3.73
CA PRO A 940 22.47 55.37 -2.47
C PRO A 940 21.62 54.82 -1.32
N SER A 941 20.35 54.48 -1.59
CA SER A 941 19.48 53.88 -0.57
C SER A 941 19.95 52.46 -0.16
N THR A 942 20.44 51.66 -1.10
CA THR A 942 21.00 50.34 -0.83
C THR A 942 22.26 50.42 -0.01
N LEU A 943 23.16 51.37 -0.32
CA LEU A 943 24.39 51.62 0.45
C LEU A 943 24.09 52.08 1.88
N VAL A 944 23.13 52.95 2.08
CA VAL A 944 22.66 53.41 3.42
C VAL A 944 22.07 52.25 4.20
N ASN A 945 21.23 51.40 3.55
CA ASN A 945 20.67 50.22 4.18
C ASN A 945 21.76 49.22 4.58
N ALA A 946 22.69 48.93 3.68
CA ALA A 946 23.86 48.09 3.95
C ALA A 946 24.80 48.64 5.04
N PHE A 947 24.94 49.94 5.15
CA PHE A 947 25.67 50.60 6.22
C PHE A 947 25.04 50.41 7.59
N HIS A 948 23.72 50.42 7.68
CA HIS A 948 23.00 50.25 8.96
C HIS A 948 22.80 48.78 9.35
N HIS A 949 22.60 47.91 8.40
CA HIS A 949 22.19 46.53 8.67
C HIS A 949 23.21 45.44 8.26
N GLY A 950 24.26 45.81 7.51
CA GLY A 950 25.28 44.91 7.06
C GLY A 950 26.32 44.55 8.14
N ASP A 951 27.11 43.49 7.89
CA ASP A 951 28.29 43.17 8.72
C ASP A 951 29.39 44.28 8.64
N GLU A 952 30.43 44.11 9.42
CA GLU A 952 31.50 45.07 9.49
C GLU A 952 32.16 45.34 8.13
N LEU A 953 32.39 44.28 7.33
CA LEU A 953 33.01 44.38 6.01
C LEU A 953 32.09 45.10 5.02
N THR A 954 30.82 44.73 5.00
CA THR A 954 29.81 45.35 4.15
C THR A 954 29.62 46.84 4.47
N ARG A 955 29.59 47.19 5.76
CA ARG A 955 29.58 48.63 6.21
C ARG A 955 30.76 49.41 5.72
N GLN A 956 31.99 48.89 5.89
CA GLN A 956 33.21 49.56 5.42
C GLN A 956 33.20 49.75 3.92
N MET A 957 32.73 48.78 3.12
CA MET A 957 32.61 48.90 1.68
C MET A 957 31.58 49.96 1.28
N ALA A 958 30.40 49.92 1.89
CA ALA A 958 29.33 50.89 1.64
C ALA A 958 29.83 52.34 1.95
N GLU A 959 30.54 52.54 3.07
CA GLU A 959 31.11 53.82 3.46
C GLU A 959 32.15 54.35 2.43
N LYS A 960 33.03 53.46 1.99
CA LYS A 960 34.02 53.84 0.96
C LYS A 960 33.34 54.26 -0.33
N ILE A 961 32.36 53.56 -0.81
CA ILE A 961 31.61 53.92 -2.04
C ILE A 961 30.89 55.21 -1.86
N LEU A 962 30.23 55.45 -0.74
CA LEU A 962 29.52 56.72 -0.44
C LEU A 962 30.50 57.90 -0.42
N ARG A 963 31.73 57.72 0.14
CA ARG A 963 32.79 58.74 0.12
C ARG A 963 33.28 59.05 -1.32
N HIS A 964 33.41 58.03 -2.16
CA HIS A 964 33.78 58.21 -3.56
C HIS A 964 32.71 58.93 -4.35
N MET A 965 31.41 58.57 -4.16
CA MET A 965 30.27 59.21 -4.82
C MET A 965 30.15 60.71 -4.47
N LYS A 966 30.43 61.14 -3.21
CA LYS A 966 30.46 62.54 -2.80
C LYS A 966 31.57 63.37 -3.45
N LYS A 967 32.66 62.74 -3.95
CA LYS A 967 33.74 63.41 -4.64
C LYS A 967 33.49 63.59 -6.14
N ILE A 968 32.44 63.01 -6.70
CA ILE A 968 32.05 63.16 -8.09
C ILE A 968 31.20 64.45 -8.21
N PRO A 969 31.61 65.41 -9.06
CA PRO A 969 30.80 66.67 -9.22
C PRO A 969 29.46 66.31 -9.82
N TYR A 970 28.39 66.65 -9.11
CA TYR A 970 27.03 66.61 -9.63
C TYR A 970 26.92 67.63 -10.74
N ASN A 971 26.78 67.23 -11.99
CA ASN A 971 26.28 68.10 -13.05
C ASN A 971 24.82 68.35 -12.79
N SER A 972 24.50 69.45 -12.12
CA SER A 972 23.17 69.91 -11.76
C SER A 972 22.46 70.52 -12.96
N SER A 973 22.16 69.74 -14.03
CA SER A 973 21.38 70.30 -15.16
C SER A 973 20.24 69.39 -15.68
N GLU A 974 19.73 68.48 -14.83
CA GLU A 974 18.48 67.72 -15.18
C GLU A 974 17.59 67.48 -13.95
N PHE A 975 17.29 68.56 -13.19
CA PHE A 975 16.13 68.53 -12.27
C PHE A 975 15.48 69.90 -12.27
N VAL A 976 14.60 70.09 -13.27
CA VAL A 976 13.43 70.98 -13.18
C VAL A 976 12.19 70.17 -13.57
#